data_b06491a7e6e5c3c91c85b3c3159827c2
#
_entry.id   b06491a7e6e5c3c91c85b3c3159827c2
#
_cell.length_a   1.000
_cell.length_b   1.000
_cell.length_c   1.000
_cell.angle_alpha   90.00
_cell.angle_beta   90.00
_cell.angle_gamma   90.00
#
_symmetry.space_group_name_H-M   'P 1'
#
loop_
_entity.id
_entity.type
_entity.pdbx_description
1 polymer ?
#
loop_
_entity_poly.entity_id
_entity_poly.type
_entity_poly.pdbx_seq_one_letter_code
_entity_poly.pdbx_strand_id
1 'polypeptide(L)'
;MIKCYAKADIKQLSEVLISGGSLMGVNLINEDGSIRKMPMEKGWQEDRKLGISTIDRLEIDVNSGVQAFGFHPEDCGIYVIDLDEKKGKSGYETLSRLVGNAEWLKNPSVYCETPNGMHLIFNIESVPEDLRFSENGIMIGVDVRADKLGWLVAPGSLGWSIIDEEWKHYTLEGEFKDAPDFPSELIPYFRWSRQSKQDKKTSGNKVQDMPDYIKGPSVEFEKEELRYSELLDTVEKNMDSNLFHRLVEKYVPAAEWNEKLGHYSTGDYTGFTKGKSCLFSPKKQMIHDFNGTERAMGFSYWLTKFGGMTFNQACRAILEVAGVPDPTAVKISRESVEEIAKETAKETIKAEKVEKESEDEMDDEFYLSVPFPYTDLGNAERFVSMWKERIRFSAENKDWLWFENGVWKRESTSQIQSAIKRTVRSIKTDKVPEEYKKAVISWAKTSESKGHFDAIRNMAGAEIEVFSMEESFDRFHDHLPVKNGVLNLRTGELLPHDQKWMFTRKCPVIFDINAKAPMFEKFIHQVTVGRKDLELWLQHFLGYCLTGLTNEQIFPVFYGTGGNGKSVLINIVNKILGEFSGTLPADALTQSSGGDDKRTSLAAAKGTRIQVMSESRESGHLDTALVKSATGGDPITCRFLHKNFFTYYPTFKIILLTNHKPRISAMDDGIWRRVRNIPFDLKLEDGDKDPELESKLMEELPGILLWMVRGAVLWFDNGMKIPQSKTVDDATKEYQDQENIFKMFIDDLCVVGPEEYEKPGDVIMAFNDWLIRTGNGSRKMQTNKISYMMIQNGFGKKDINKANTVWTGFRLKRDWEKGEK
;
A
#
# COMPACT_ATOMS: atom_id res chain seq x y z
N MET A 1 -9.46 -19.43 9.19
CA MET A 1 -10.11 -19.11 10.48
C MET A 1 -9.17 -18.22 11.26
N ILE A 2 -9.47 -16.93 11.35
CA ILE A 2 -8.66 -15.98 12.14
C ILE A 2 -8.88 -16.34 13.61
N LYS A 3 -7.87 -16.88 14.27
CA LYS A 3 -7.99 -17.24 15.70
C LYS A 3 -7.79 -15.97 16.54
N CYS A 4 -8.80 -15.58 17.27
CA CYS A 4 -8.73 -14.55 18.29
C CYS A 4 -8.21 -15.17 19.60
N TYR A 5 -7.22 -14.52 20.24
CA TYR A 5 -6.63 -14.95 21.50
C TYR A 5 -7.00 -14.04 22.68
N ALA A 6 -7.66 -12.91 22.40
CA ALA A 6 -8.18 -12.03 23.44
C ALA A 6 -9.45 -12.64 24.06
N LYS A 7 -9.70 -12.34 25.33
CA LYS A 7 -10.93 -12.73 26.04
C LYS A 7 -11.94 -11.60 26.02
N ALA A 8 -13.22 -11.94 26.05
CA ALA A 8 -14.29 -10.97 26.27
C ALA A 8 -14.16 -10.30 27.65
N ASP A 9 -14.59 -9.04 27.76
CA ASP A 9 -14.55 -8.27 29.00
C ASP A 9 -15.81 -8.51 29.81
N ILE A 10 -15.68 -9.35 30.84
CA ILE A 10 -16.78 -9.73 31.73
C ILE A 10 -17.41 -8.52 32.44
N LYS A 11 -16.60 -7.51 32.82
CA LYS A 11 -17.10 -6.34 33.49
C LYS A 11 -18.08 -5.55 32.63
N GLN A 12 -17.79 -5.35 31.37
CA GLN A 12 -18.69 -4.66 30.42
C GLN A 12 -19.88 -5.53 30.02
N LEU A 13 -19.69 -6.84 29.84
CA LEU A 13 -20.79 -7.78 29.56
C LEU A 13 -21.79 -7.85 30.71
N SER A 14 -21.34 -7.70 31.96
CA SER A 14 -22.24 -7.72 33.14
C SER A 14 -23.23 -6.55 33.18
N GLU A 15 -22.95 -5.44 32.47
CA GLU A 15 -23.86 -4.31 32.37
C GLU A 15 -25.20 -4.70 31.74
N VAL A 16 -25.19 -5.58 30.74
CA VAL A 16 -26.40 -6.14 30.13
C VAL A 16 -27.24 -6.91 31.15
N LEU A 17 -26.59 -7.74 31.98
CA LEU A 17 -27.28 -8.55 33.02
C LEU A 17 -27.82 -7.68 34.16
N ILE A 18 -27.08 -6.66 34.57
CA ILE A 18 -27.48 -5.69 35.62
C ILE A 18 -28.71 -4.89 35.13
N SER A 19 -28.77 -4.57 33.86
CA SER A 19 -29.89 -3.82 33.24
C SER A 19 -31.10 -4.69 32.91
N GLY A 20 -31.11 -5.97 33.31
CA GLY A 20 -32.25 -6.88 33.13
C GLY A 20 -32.24 -7.69 31.84
N GLY A 21 -31.26 -7.50 30.99
CA GLY A 21 -31.09 -8.26 29.74
C GLY A 21 -30.52 -9.67 29.96
N SER A 22 -30.46 -10.46 28.90
CA SER A 22 -29.80 -11.74 28.85
C SER A 22 -28.79 -11.80 27.71
N LEU A 23 -27.74 -12.59 27.87
CA LEU A 23 -26.64 -12.75 26.93
C LEU A 23 -26.71 -14.10 26.24
N MET A 24 -26.33 -14.16 24.97
CA MET A 24 -26.17 -15.39 24.22
C MET A 24 -24.81 -15.40 23.53
N GLY A 25 -24.07 -16.50 23.64
CA GLY A 25 -22.82 -16.68 22.92
C GLY A 25 -23.01 -16.59 21.41
N VAL A 26 -22.11 -15.90 20.73
CA VAL A 26 -22.17 -15.65 19.29
C VAL A 26 -20.96 -16.28 18.62
N ASN A 27 -21.19 -17.12 17.60
CA ASN A 27 -20.14 -17.62 16.73
C ASN A 27 -19.74 -16.56 15.72
N LEU A 28 -18.45 -16.32 15.62
CA LEU A 28 -17.84 -15.47 14.61
C LEU A 28 -17.37 -16.35 13.45
N ILE A 29 -18.14 -16.37 12.36
CA ILE A 29 -17.89 -17.21 11.19
C ILE A 29 -17.26 -16.37 10.10
N ASN A 30 -16.10 -16.81 9.59
CA ASN A 30 -15.45 -16.16 8.44
C ASN A 30 -15.94 -16.85 7.16
N GLU A 31 -16.77 -16.17 6.38
CA GLU A 31 -17.21 -16.57 5.04
C GLU A 31 -16.78 -15.48 4.04
N ASP A 32 -16.07 -15.87 2.99
CA ASP A 32 -15.64 -15.00 1.88
C ASP A 32 -14.94 -13.68 2.31
N GLY A 33 -14.14 -13.71 3.39
CA GLY A 33 -13.44 -12.55 3.90
C GLY A 33 -14.27 -11.61 4.77
N SER A 34 -15.53 -11.96 5.06
CA SER A 34 -16.38 -11.23 6.01
C SER A 34 -16.72 -12.09 7.23
N ILE A 35 -16.69 -11.47 8.42
CA ILE A 35 -17.07 -12.17 9.66
C ILE A 35 -18.57 -12.04 9.85
N ARG A 36 -19.27 -13.16 9.79
CA ARG A 36 -20.68 -13.26 10.13
C ARG A 36 -20.83 -13.62 11.61
N LYS A 37 -21.80 -12.99 12.25
CA LYS A 37 -22.17 -13.18 13.66
C LYS A 37 -23.44 -14.01 13.72
N MET A 38 -23.37 -15.19 14.30
CA MET A 38 -24.51 -16.11 14.43
C MET A 38 -24.70 -16.54 15.87
N PRO A 39 -25.91 -16.46 16.46
CA PRO A 39 -26.15 -16.99 17.78
C PRO A 39 -25.76 -18.48 17.88
N MET A 40 -25.18 -18.88 19.02
CA MET A 40 -24.75 -20.27 19.25
C MET A 40 -25.94 -21.20 19.41
N GLU A 41 -27.06 -20.73 19.95
CA GLU A 41 -28.28 -21.50 20.12
C GLU A 41 -29.39 -21.00 19.18
N LYS A 42 -29.94 -21.91 18.42
CA LYS A 42 -31.03 -21.64 17.48
C LYS A 42 -32.33 -21.41 18.27
N GLY A 43 -33.04 -20.34 17.95
CA GLY A 43 -34.31 -19.99 18.60
C GLY A 43 -34.17 -19.06 19.81
N TRP A 44 -32.97 -18.65 20.20
CA TRP A 44 -32.76 -17.66 21.28
C TRP A 44 -33.53 -16.33 21.06
N GLN A 45 -33.66 -15.91 19.83
CA GLN A 45 -34.41 -14.70 19.51
C GLN A 45 -35.90 -14.80 19.87
N GLU A 46 -36.48 -16.02 19.88
CA GLU A 46 -37.87 -16.31 20.22
C GLU A 46 -38.04 -16.69 21.69
N ASP A 47 -37.05 -17.39 22.29
CA ASP A 47 -37.07 -17.83 23.70
C ASP A 47 -35.83 -17.37 24.44
N ARG A 48 -35.94 -16.21 25.10
CA ARG A 48 -34.85 -15.57 25.86
C ARG A 48 -34.43 -16.34 27.11
N LYS A 49 -35.19 -17.36 27.55
CA LYS A 49 -34.81 -18.24 28.67
C LYS A 49 -33.61 -19.13 28.33
N LEU A 50 -33.28 -19.25 27.04
CA LEU A 50 -32.08 -19.94 26.57
C LEU A 50 -30.80 -19.12 26.81
N GLY A 51 -30.93 -17.83 27.11
CA GLY A 51 -29.78 -16.92 27.34
C GLY A 51 -29.15 -17.05 28.73
N ILE A 52 -27.95 -16.48 28.84
CA ILE A 52 -27.22 -16.32 30.09
C ILE A 52 -27.84 -15.19 30.89
N SER A 53 -28.29 -15.46 32.11
CA SER A 53 -28.93 -14.48 32.99
C SER A 53 -28.16 -14.27 34.30
N THR A 54 -27.02 -14.92 34.49
CA THR A 54 -26.21 -14.80 35.71
C THR A 54 -24.74 -14.58 35.40
N ILE A 55 -24.05 -13.82 36.25
CA ILE A 55 -22.62 -13.52 36.12
C ILE A 55 -21.79 -14.79 36.22
N ASP A 56 -22.12 -15.72 37.11
CA ASP A 56 -21.38 -16.98 37.27
C ASP A 56 -21.40 -17.80 35.98
N ARG A 57 -22.53 -17.86 35.27
CA ARG A 57 -22.64 -18.56 34.00
C ARG A 57 -21.84 -17.83 32.91
N LEU A 58 -21.88 -16.50 32.90
CA LEU A 58 -21.09 -15.68 31.96
C LEU A 58 -19.58 -15.93 32.15
N GLU A 59 -19.10 -16.00 33.39
CA GLU A 59 -17.71 -16.31 33.68
C GLU A 59 -17.28 -17.68 33.17
N ILE A 60 -18.15 -18.68 33.30
CA ILE A 60 -17.91 -20.02 32.77
C ILE A 60 -17.76 -19.98 31.26
N ASP A 61 -18.65 -19.31 30.55
CA ASP A 61 -18.63 -19.28 29.08
C ASP A 61 -17.44 -18.48 28.53
N VAL A 62 -17.10 -17.33 29.13
CA VAL A 62 -15.90 -16.57 28.78
C VAL A 62 -14.62 -17.38 29.03
N ASN A 63 -14.55 -18.10 30.15
CA ASN A 63 -13.40 -18.94 30.46
C ASN A 63 -13.33 -20.19 29.56
N SER A 64 -14.47 -20.64 29.04
CA SER A 64 -14.54 -21.72 28.03
C SER A 64 -14.17 -21.26 26.61
N GLY A 65 -13.90 -19.96 26.42
CA GLY A 65 -13.41 -19.42 25.17
C GLY A 65 -14.46 -18.73 24.29
N VAL A 66 -15.66 -18.47 24.80
CA VAL A 66 -16.65 -17.65 24.09
C VAL A 66 -16.17 -16.19 24.09
N GLN A 67 -16.08 -15.58 22.90
CA GLN A 67 -15.43 -14.27 22.72
C GLN A 67 -16.42 -13.15 22.35
N ALA A 68 -17.61 -13.49 21.88
CA ALA A 68 -18.65 -12.54 21.55
C ALA A 68 -20.00 -13.02 22.10
N PHE A 69 -20.81 -12.05 22.52
CA PHE A 69 -22.15 -12.28 23.08
C PHE A 69 -23.15 -11.33 22.41
N GLY A 70 -24.35 -11.80 22.21
CA GLY A 70 -25.47 -11.01 21.71
C GLY A 70 -26.45 -10.67 22.81
N PHE A 71 -27.17 -9.57 22.68
CA PHE A 71 -28.24 -9.15 23.60
C PHE A 71 -29.37 -8.41 22.84
N HIS A 72 -30.53 -8.26 23.47
CA HIS A 72 -31.64 -7.49 22.96
C HIS A 72 -31.72 -6.12 23.69
N PRO A 73 -31.58 -4.98 23.01
CA PRO A 73 -31.62 -3.66 23.62
C PRO A 73 -32.92 -3.36 24.39
N GLU A 74 -34.07 -3.83 23.89
CA GLU A 74 -35.39 -3.66 24.56
C GLU A 74 -35.39 -4.22 25.98
N ASP A 75 -34.70 -5.35 26.22
CA ASP A 75 -34.66 -5.97 27.55
C ASP A 75 -33.85 -5.11 28.56
N CYS A 76 -32.96 -4.27 28.10
CA CYS A 76 -32.19 -3.32 28.88
C CYS A 76 -32.84 -1.93 28.96
N GLY A 77 -34.02 -1.74 28.41
CA GLY A 77 -34.72 -0.43 28.39
C GLY A 77 -34.10 0.61 27.48
N ILE A 78 -33.30 0.19 26.48
CA ILE A 78 -32.56 1.09 25.61
C ILE A 78 -32.98 0.99 24.14
N TYR A 79 -32.81 2.11 23.44
CA TYR A 79 -32.93 2.23 21.99
C TYR A 79 -31.54 2.50 21.42
N VAL A 80 -31.15 1.79 20.37
CA VAL A 80 -29.82 1.92 19.82
C VAL A 80 -29.86 2.33 18.37
N ILE A 81 -29.12 3.38 18.05
CA ILE A 81 -28.76 3.75 16.67
C ILE A 81 -27.37 3.20 16.41
N ASP A 82 -27.28 2.23 15.52
CA ASP A 82 -26.03 1.58 15.11
C ASP A 82 -25.47 2.32 13.90
N LEU A 83 -24.32 2.96 14.06
CA LEU A 83 -23.61 3.72 13.05
C LEU A 83 -22.47 2.88 12.48
N ASP A 84 -22.67 2.36 11.28
CA ASP A 84 -21.67 1.61 10.54
C ASP A 84 -20.67 2.54 9.83
N GLU A 85 -19.38 2.31 10.04
CA GLU A 85 -18.27 2.97 9.34
C GLU A 85 -17.61 1.96 8.42
N LYS A 86 -17.89 2.01 7.12
CA LYS A 86 -17.35 1.10 6.09
C LYS A 86 -16.89 1.92 4.88
N LYS A 87 -15.97 1.36 4.05
CA LYS A 87 -15.55 2.02 2.80
C LYS A 87 -16.76 2.50 1.99
N GLY A 88 -16.89 3.85 1.87
CA GLY A 88 -17.96 4.49 1.12
C GLY A 88 -19.31 4.65 1.84
N LYS A 89 -19.37 4.34 3.16
CA LYS A 89 -20.56 4.54 4.00
C LYS A 89 -20.13 4.98 5.38
N SER A 90 -20.60 6.13 5.84
CA SER A 90 -20.42 6.64 7.21
C SER A 90 -21.78 7.00 7.81
N GLY A 91 -22.17 6.24 8.85
CA GLY A 91 -23.38 6.51 9.61
C GLY A 91 -23.27 7.82 10.38
N TYR A 92 -22.11 8.11 10.94
CA TYR A 92 -21.82 9.36 11.63
C TYR A 92 -21.96 10.57 10.70
N GLU A 93 -21.37 10.51 9.49
CA GLU A 93 -21.54 11.59 8.50
C GLU A 93 -23.00 11.76 8.08
N THR A 94 -23.74 10.65 7.93
CA THR A 94 -25.15 10.70 7.57
C THR A 94 -25.95 11.44 8.63
N LEU A 95 -25.80 11.12 9.92
CA LEU A 95 -26.48 11.84 11.00
C LEU A 95 -25.97 13.28 11.14
N SER A 96 -24.67 13.52 11.05
CA SER A 96 -24.10 14.89 11.12
C SER A 96 -24.66 15.83 10.06
N ARG A 97 -24.96 15.30 8.87
CA ARG A 97 -25.61 16.08 7.80
C ARG A 97 -27.06 16.46 8.15
N LEU A 98 -27.78 15.60 8.85
CA LEU A 98 -29.17 15.83 9.23
C LEU A 98 -29.31 16.81 10.40
N VAL A 99 -28.50 16.60 11.44
CA VAL A 99 -28.63 17.36 12.71
C VAL A 99 -27.53 18.42 12.91
N GLY A 100 -26.60 18.54 11.94
CA GLY A 100 -25.52 19.52 11.98
C GLY A 100 -24.54 19.24 13.11
N ASN A 101 -24.30 20.27 13.93
CA ASN A 101 -23.35 20.21 15.05
C ASN A 101 -24.01 19.86 16.38
N ALA A 102 -25.00 18.98 16.38
CA ALA A 102 -25.70 18.56 17.60
C ALA A 102 -24.70 18.03 18.66
N GLU A 103 -24.84 18.54 19.90
CA GLU A 103 -23.91 18.20 20.99
C GLU A 103 -23.97 16.71 21.35
N TRP A 104 -25.17 16.13 21.38
CA TRP A 104 -25.38 14.72 21.69
C TRP A 104 -24.75 13.77 20.66
N LEU A 105 -24.50 14.22 19.42
CA LEU A 105 -23.81 13.43 18.40
C LEU A 105 -22.29 13.54 18.52
N LYS A 106 -21.80 14.72 18.93
CA LYS A 106 -20.36 14.95 19.12
C LYS A 106 -19.80 14.37 20.42
N ASN A 107 -20.59 14.50 21.48
CA ASN A 107 -20.26 14.09 22.85
C ASN A 107 -21.42 13.28 23.42
N PRO A 108 -21.69 12.06 22.91
CA PRO A 108 -22.79 11.23 23.41
C PRO A 108 -22.53 10.86 24.88
N SER A 109 -23.60 10.92 25.70
CA SER A 109 -23.49 10.63 27.15
C SER A 109 -23.33 9.14 27.42
N VAL A 110 -24.02 8.30 26.62
CA VAL A 110 -23.92 6.82 26.69
C VAL A 110 -23.79 6.29 25.27
N TYR A 111 -22.73 5.57 25.01
CA TYR A 111 -22.45 4.99 23.71
C TYR A 111 -21.57 3.75 23.82
N CYS A 112 -21.55 2.93 22.76
CA CYS A 112 -20.63 1.81 22.67
C CYS A 112 -19.78 1.94 21.41
N GLU A 113 -18.46 2.06 21.60
CA GLU A 113 -17.52 1.96 20.47
C GLU A 113 -17.54 0.53 19.93
N THR A 114 -17.72 0.40 18.63
CA THR A 114 -17.72 -0.89 17.97
C THR A 114 -16.50 -1.04 17.05
N PRO A 115 -16.09 -2.25 16.69
CA PRO A 115 -14.96 -2.45 15.78
C PRO A 115 -15.08 -1.71 14.43
N ASN A 116 -16.31 -1.37 13.98
CA ASN A 116 -16.55 -0.74 12.67
C ASN A 116 -17.53 0.43 12.76
N GLY A 117 -17.57 1.16 13.87
CA GLY A 117 -18.45 2.29 14.04
C GLY A 117 -18.80 2.56 15.49
N MET A 118 -20.06 2.91 15.76
CA MET A 118 -20.53 3.30 17.09
C MET A 118 -22.01 2.96 17.28
N HIS A 119 -22.39 2.49 18.47
CA HIS A 119 -23.78 2.44 18.91
C HIS A 119 -24.09 3.68 19.77
N LEU A 120 -24.97 4.55 19.31
CA LEU A 120 -25.55 5.62 20.14
C LEU A 120 -26.73 5.06 20.92
N ILE A 121 -26.74 5.26 22.24
CA ILE A 121 -27.67 4.60 23.16
C ILE A 121 -28.58 5.63 23.78
N PHE A 122 -29.90 5.41 23.72
CA PHE A 122 -30.94 6.30 24.20
C PHE A 122 -31.96 5.54 25.06
N ASN A 123 -32.66 6.24 25.94
CA ASN A 123 -33.75 5.70 26.72
C ASN A 123 -34.93 5.35 25.81
N ILE A 124 -35.36 4.07 25.79
CA ILE A 124 -36.43 3.59 24.90
C ILE A 124 -37.78 4.23 25.22
N GLU A 125 -38.05 4.61 26.48
CA GLU A 125 -39.31 5.22 26.87
C GLU A 125 -39.49 6.61 26.25
N SER A 126 -38.41 7.33 25.96
CA SER A 126 -38.40 8.62 25.29
C SER A 126 -38.67 8.56 23.80
N VAL A 127 -38.56 7.37 23.19
CA VAL A 127 -38.75 7.14 21.75
C VAL A 127 -40.24 6.96 21.46
N PRO A 128 -40.83 7.66 20.45
CA PRO A 128 -42.23 7.43 20.03
C PRO A 128 -42.47 5.95 19.67
N GLU A 129 -43.64 5.41 20.08
CA GLU A 129 -44.00 3.99 19.88
C GLU A 129 -43.87 3.55 18.40
N ASP A 130 -44.25 4.42 17.45
CA ASP A 130 -44.16 4.17 16.02
C ASP A 130 -42.71 4.06 15.50
N LEU A 131 -41.71 4.47 16.30
CA LEU A 131 -40.28 4.37 16.00
C LEU A 131 -39.53 3.30 16.80
N ARG A 132 -40.20 2.59 17.74
CA ARG A 132 -39.61 1.46 18.50
C ARG A 132 -39.63 0.18 17.67
N PHE A 133 -38.71 0.08 16.70
CA PHE A 133 -38.58 -1.06 15.80
C PHE A 133 -37.08 -1.31 15.50
N SER A 134 -36.78 -2.48 14.94
CA SER A 134 -35.44 -2.80 14.46
C SER A 134 -35.42 -2.87 12.95
N GLU A 135 -34.55 -2.11 12.31
CA GLU A 135 -34.44 -2.05 10.86
C GLU A 135 -33.00 -1.77 10.42
N ASN A 136 -32.54 -2.51 9.41
CA ASN A 136 -31.24 -2.28 8.78
C ASN A 136 -31.34 -1.20 7.71
N GLY A 137 -30.32 -0.32 7.66
CA GLY A 137 -30.20 0.70 6.63
C GLY A 137 -31.40 1.64 6.62
N ILE A 138 -31.83 2.12 7.79
CA ILE A 138 -32.85 3.16 7.86
C ILE A 138 -32.41 4.41 7.09
N MET A 139 -31.12 4.66 7.11
CA MET A 139 -30.37 5.58 6.26
C MET A 139 -29.04 4.95 5.89
N ILE A 140 -28.24 5.60 5.04
CA ILE A 140 -26.90 5.09 4.63
C ILE A 140 -25.98 4.98 5.86
N GLY A 141 -25.60 3.75 6.21
CA GLY A 141 -24.74 3.47 7.37
C GLY A 141 -25.43 3.60 8.72
N VAL A 142 -26.76 3.74 8.78
CA VAL A 142 -27.54 3.90 10.01
C VAL A 142 -28.56 2.79 10.14
N ASP A 143 -28.42 1.98 11.18
CA ASP A 143 -29.35 0.92 11.58
C ASP A 143 -30.00 1.28 12.91
N VAL A 144 -31.16 0.73 13.18
CA VAL A 144 -31.86 0.90 14.48
C VAL A 144 -32.21 -0.44 15.11
N ARG A 145 -32.16 -0.51 16.44
CA ARG A 145 -32.45 -1.70 17.23
C ARG A 145 -33.25 -1.33 18.46
N ALA A 146 -34.48 -1.83 18.54
CA ALA A 146 -35.35 -1.46 19.66
C ALA A 146 -36.49 -2.44 19.92
N ASP A 147 -36.68 -3.48 19.11
CA ASP A 147 -37.79 -4.43 19.27
C ASP A 147 -37.29 -5.86 19.55
N LYS A 148 -38.24 -6.77 19.73
CA LYS A 148 -37.98 -8.18 20.06
C LYS A 148 -37.19 -8.95 19.01
N LEU A 149 -37.12 -8.45 17.78
CA LEU A 149 -36.45 -9.12 16.65
C LEU A 149 -35.03 -8.60 16.45
N GLY A 150 -34.72 -7.40 16.98
CA GLY A 150 -33.41 -6.78 16.91
C GLY A 150 -32.47 -7.28 17.99
N TRP A 151 -31.29 -7.69 17.64
CA TRP A 151 -30.22 -8.00 18.60
C TRP A 151 -28.91 -7.36 18.15
N LEU A 152 -28.06 -7.10 19.13
CA LEU A 152 -26.75 -6.49 18.93
C LEU A 152 -25.65 -7.33 19.59
N VAL A 153 -24.41 -7.10 19.18
CA VAL A 153 -23.26 -7.62 19.94
C VAL A 153 -23.10 -6.78 21.21
N ALA A 154 -22.99 -7.46 22.33
CA ALA A 154 -22.93 -6.84 23.65
C ALA A 154 -21.57 -6.12 23.87
N PRO A 155 -21.56 -5.01 24.67
CA PRO A 155 -20.34 -4.42 25.16
C PRO A 155 -19.45 -5.46 25.87
N GLY A 156 -18.14 -5.34 25.72
CA GLY A 156 -17.18 -6.32 26.24
C GLY A 156 -16.90 -7.50 25.31
N SER A 157 -17.73 -7.73 24.30
CA SER A 157 -17.50 -8.72 23.24
C SER A 157 -16.35 -8.31 22.33
N LEU A 158 -15.80 -9.27 21.61
CA LEU A 158 -14.81 -9.03 20.57
C LEU A 158 -15.47 -9.00 19.19
N GLY A 159 -14.97 -8.14 18.32
CA GLY A 159 -15.37 -8.06 16.92
C GLY A 159 -14.17 -7.72 16.04
N TRP A 160 -14.27 -8.04 14.76
CA TRP A 160 -13.24 -7.73 13.77
C TRP A 160 -13.45 -6.33 13.19
N SER A 161 -12.42 -5.47 13.30
CA SER A 161 -12.41 -4.18 12.59
C SER A 161 -11.97 -4.39 11.14
N ILE A 162 -12.84 -4.02 10.20
CA ILE A 162 -12.52 -4.05 8.76
C ILE A 162 -11.60 -2.89 8.39
N ILE A 163 -11.65 -1.80 9.18
CA ILE A 163 -10.85 -0.59 8.93
C ILE A 163 -9.41 -0.80 9.37
N ASP A 164 -9.22 -1.38 10.58
CA ASP A 164 -7.90 -1.56 11.19
C ASP A 164 -7.33 -2.96 10.98
N GLU A 165 -8.15 -3.89 10.46
CA GLU A 165 -7.82 -5.32 10.26
C GLU A 165 -7.32 -6.01 11.55
N GLU A 166 -7.99 -5.70 12.68
CA GLU A 166 -7.66 -6.25 14.01
C GLU A 166 -8.91 -6.59 14.83
N TRP A 167 -8.73 -7.40 15.89
CA TRP A 167 -9.76 -7.69 16.87
C TRP A 167 -9.87 -6.56 17.90
N LYS A 168 -11.07 -5.97 18.04
CA LYS A 168 -11.38 -4.91 18.99
C LYS A 168 -12.53 -5.30 19.91
N HIS A 169 -12.54 -4.78 21.11
CA HIS A 169 -13.69 -4.88 22.00
C HIS A 169 -14.79 -3.91 21.57
N TYR A 170 -16.03 -4.32 21.83
CA TYR A 170 -17.17 -3.43 21.95
C TYR A 170 -17.07 -2.73 23.29
N THR A 171 -16.73 -1.45 23.33
CA THR A 171 -16.42 -0.72 24.57
C THR A 171 -17.57 0.23 24.92
N LEU A 172 -18.25 -0.03 26.03
CA LEU A 172 -19.31 0.84 26.53
C LEU A 172 -18.71 1.98 27.36
N GLU A 173 -19.14 3.19 27.04
CA GLU A 173 -18.90 4.40 27.83
C GLU A 173 -20.23 4.86 28.43
N GLY A 174 -20.27 5.04 29.76
CA GLY A 174 -21.49 5.28 30.54
C GLY A 174 -22.19 3.99 30.98
N GLU A 175 -23.37 4.12 31.61
CA GLU A 175 -24.20 3.01 32.04
C GLU A 175 -25.57 3.07 31.33
N PHE A 176 -26.20 1.94 31.01
CA PHE A 176 -27.49 1.92 30.29
C PHE A 176 -28.62 2.69 31.01
N LYS A 177 -28.60 2.67 32.34
CA LYS A 177 -29.56 3.42 33.16
C LYS A 177 -29.49 4.96 32.99
N ASP A 178 -28.31 5.45 32.54
CA ASP A 178 -28.03 6.89 32.37
C ASP A 178 -28.23 7.30 30.89
N ALA A 179 -28.83 6.43 30.06
CA ALA A 179 -29.10 6.70 28.68
C ALA A 179 -30.00 7.96 28.51
N PRO A 180 -29.57 8.94 27.70
CA PRO A 180 -30.31 10.19 27.52
C PRO A 180 -31.59 9.95 26.73
N ASP A 181 -32.46 10.96 26.71
CA ASP A 181 -33.65 10.95 25.89
C ASP A 181 -33.30 10.98 24.40
N PHE A 182 -34.16 10.35 23.62
CA PHE A 182 -34.02 10.30 22.16
C PHE A 182 -34.16 11.70 21.55
N PRO A 183 -33.23 12.12 20.66
CA PRO A 183 -33.25 13.45 20.07
C PRO A 183 -34.50 13.68 19.21
N SER A 184 -35.34 14.63 19.61
CA SER A 184 -36.61 14.92 18.94
C SER A 184 -36.42 15.36 17.48
N GLU A 185 -35.31 15.96 17.15
CA GLU A 185 -34.94 16.39 15.79
C GLU A 185 -34.77 15.21 14.81
N LEU A 186 -34.49 13.99 15.28
CA LEU A 186 -34.42 12.81 14.43
C LEU A 186 -35.78 12.21 14.06
N ILE A 187 -36.82 12.48 14.84
CA ILE A 187 -38.14 11.89 14.67
C ILE A 187 -38.69 12.07 13.24
N PRO A 188 -38.66 13.27 12.65
CA PRO A 188 -39.20 13.49 11.29
C PRO A 188 -38.45 12.68 10.23
N TYR A 189 -37.14 12.59 10.37
CA TYR A 189 -36.28 11.86 9.40
C TYR A 189 -36.52 10.34 9.45
N PHE A 190 -36.63 9.78 10.65
CA PHE A 190 -36.86 8.36 10.82
C PHE A 190 -38.28 7.96 10.37
N ARG A 191 -39.26 8.77 10.62
CA ARG A 191 -40.64 8.56 10.10
C ARG A 191 -40.70 8.59 8.59
N TRP A 192 -40.07 9.60 7.98
CA TRP A 192 -39.98 9.73 6.53
C TRP A 192 -39.26 8.52 5.89
N SER A 193 -38.10 8.14 6.42
CA SER A 193 -37.32 7.01 5.88
C SER A 193 -38.13 5.71 5.92
N ARG A 194 -38.83 5.45 7.02
CA ARG A 194 -39.68 4.26 7.16
C ARG A 194 -40.85 4.25 6.18
N GLN A 195 -41.52 5.37 6.00
CA GLN A 195 -42.62 5.51 5.08
C GLN A 195 -42.17 5.33 3.63
N SER A 196 -41.06 5.93 3.24
CA SER A 196 -40.49 5.79 1.91
C SER A 196 -40.12 4.34 1.56
N LYS A 197 -39.67 3.55 2.54
CA LYS A 197 -39.40 2.12 2.35
C LYS A 197 -40.66 1.26 2.25
N GLN A 198 -41.70 1.59 2.98
CA GLN A 198 -42.99 0.92 2.90
C GLN A 198 -43.66 1.18 1.55
N ASP A 199 -43.59 2.39 1.03
CA ASP A 199 -44.10 2.77 -0.28
C ASP A 199 -43.38 2.07 -1.43
N LYS A 200 -42.04 1.87 -1.31
CA LYS A 200 -41.27 1.04 -2.25
C LYS A 200 -41.73 -0.43 -2.29
N LYS A 201 -42.09 -1.00 -1.15
CA LYS A 201 -42.57 -2.40 -1.07
C LYS A 201 -43.97 -2.60 -1.66
N THR A 202 -44.81 -1.60 -1.62
CA THR A 202 -46.25 -1.71 -2.00
C THR A 202 -46.56 -1.24 -3.41
N SER A 203 -45.81 -0.28 -3.98
CA SER A 203 -46.23 0.39 -5.23
C SER A 203 -45.26 0.30 -6.39
N GLY A 204 -44.02 -0.15 -6.18
CA GLY A 204 -43.02 -0.26 -7.26
C GLY A 204 -42.63 1.09 -7.91
N ASN A 205 -43.09 2.21 -7.43
CA ASN A 205 -42.92 3.54 -8.00
C ASN A 205 -41.81 4.35 -7.31
N LYS A 206 -41.31 5.36 -8.03
CA LYS A 206 -40.26 6.30 -7.62
C LYS A 206 -40.53 6.87 -6.20
N VAL A 207 -39.42 6.92 -5.42
CA VAL A 207 -39.37 7.55 -4.10
C VAL A 207 -39.91 8.98 -4.19
N GLN A 208 -40.84 9.36 -3.34
CA GLN A 208 -41.21 10.77 -3.14
C GLN A 208 -39.99 11.53 -2.61
N ASP A 209 -39.71 12.68 -3.19
CA ASP A 209 -38.63 13.55 -2.69
C ASP A 209 -38.86 13.90 -1.22
N MET A 210 -37.80 13.97 -0.45
CA MET A 210 -37.84 14.37 0.96
C MET A 210 -38.52 15.74 1.09
N PRO A 211 -39.56 15.91 1.93
CA PRO A 211 -40.26 17.18 2.10
C PRO A 211 -39.34 18.33 2.49
N ASP A 212 -39.60 19.52 1.97
CA ASP A 212 -38.70 20.69 2.15
C ASP A 212 -38.46 21.06 3.62
N TYR A 213 -39.42 20.81 4.51
CA TYR A 213 -39.26 21.03 5.95
C TYR A 213 -38.38 20.01 6.68
N ILE A 214 -38.04 18.92 6.02
CA ILE A 214 -37.09 17.87 6.51
C ILE A 214 -35.73 18.07 5.91
N LYS A 215 -35.58 18.88 4.85
CA LYS A 215 -34.29 19.16 4.21
C LYS A 215 -33.45 20.05 5.13
N GLY A 216 -32.51 19.45 5.83
CA GLY A 216 -31.47 20.20 6.57
C GLY A 216 -30.54 20.96 5.62
N PRO A 217 -29.53 21.70 6.14
CA PRO A 217 -28.66 22.60 5.34
C PRO A 217 -27.79 21.91 4.28
N SER A 218 -27.96 20.62 4.00
CA SER A 218 -27.14 19.80 3.08
C SER A 218 -27.72 19.67 1.65
N VAL A 219 -28.66 20.54 1.26
CA VAL A 219 -29.31 20.51 -0.07
C VAL A 219 -28.35 20.71 -1.26
N GLU A 220 -27.11 21.15 -1.03
CA GLU A 220 -26.14 21.33 -2.13
C GLU A 220 -25.50 20.03 -2.62
N PHE A 221 -25.35 19.02 -1.76
CA PHE A 221 -24.63 17.77 -2.13
C PHE A 221 -25.49 16.78 -2.93
N GLU A 222 -26.77 16.62 -2.61
CA GLU A 222 -27.70 15.80 -3.44
C GLU A 222 -27.90 16.39 -4.85
N LYS A 223 -27.81 17.73 -4.97
CA LYS A 223 -27.84 18.39 -6.28
C LYS A 223 -26.60 18.14 -7.12
N GLU A 224 -25.46 17.88 -6.52
CA GLU A 224 -24.27 17.52 -7.29
C GLU A 224 -24.34 16.09 -7.86
N GLU A 225 -24.75 15.10 -7.09
CA GLU A 225 -24.89 13.70 -7.59
C GLU A 225 -26.00 13.56 -8.66
N LEU A 226 -27.13 14.24 -8.50
CA LEU A 226 -28.19 14.33 -9.53
C LEU A 226 -27.67 15.05 -10.79
N ARG A 227 -26.83 16.08 -10.65
CA ARG A 227 -26.20 16.77 -11.77
C ARG A 227 -25.18 15.88 -12.50
N TYR A 228 -24.52 14.97 -11.80
CA TYR A 228 -23.62 13.98 -12.41
C TYR A 228 -24.35 12.98 -13.29
N SER A 229 -25.47 12.45 -12.85
CA SER A 229 -26.27 11.52 -13.65
C SER A 229 -26.88 12.20 -14.87
N GLU A 230 -27.40 13.43 -14.76
CA GLU A 230 -27.92 14.21 -15.88
C GLU A 230 -26.88 14.55 -16.93
N LEU A 231 -25.64 14.86 -16.50
CA LEU A 231 -24.53 15.17 -17.41
C LEU A 231 -24.11 13.92 -18.19
N LEU A 232 -23.98 12.77 -17.53
CA LEU A 232 -23.65 11.49 -18.15
C LEU A 232 -24.78 11.01 -19.08
N ASP A 233 -26.03 11.04 -18.62
CA ASP A 233 -27.20 10.69 -19.42
C ASP A 233 -27.32 11.54 -20.68
N THR A 234 -26.95 12.83 -20.60
CA THR A 234 -26.96 13.73 -21.76
C THR A 234 -25.83 13.39 -22.72
N VAL A 235 -24.66 13.02 -22.23
CA VAL A 235 -23.54 12.53 -23.07
C VAL A 235 -23.93 11.22 -23.77
N GLU A 236 -24.49 10.25 -23.04
CA GLU A 236 -24.89 8.96 -23.61
C GLU A 236 -25.99 9.09 -24.66
N LYS A 237 -26.98 9.98 -24.44
CA LYS A 237 -28.06 10.25 -25.41
C LYS A 237 -27.58 10.88 -26.71
N ASN A 238 -26.50 11.68 -26.64
CA ASN A 238 -25.99 12.41 -27.80
C ASN A 238 -24.77 11.73 -28.46
N MET A 239 -24.25 10.66 -27.85
CA MET A 239 -23.13 9.91 -28.41
C MET A 239 -23.58 9.08 -29.62
N ASP A 240 -23.18 9.50 -30.80
CA ASP A 240 -23.39 8.78 -32.05
C ASP A 240 -22.07 8.57 -32.79
N SER A 241 -22.14 7.87 -33.90
CA SER A 241 -20.95 7.59 -34.74
C SER A 241 -20.28 8.87 -35.23
N ASN A 242 -21.06 9.91 -35.59
CA ASN A 242 -20.53 11.17 -36.13
C ASN A 242 -19.86 12.00 -35.02
N LEU A 243 -20.46 12.03 -33.84
CA LEU A 243 -19.84 12.68 -32.68
C LEU A 243 -18.54 11.98 -32.30
N PHE A 244 -18.53 10.64 -32.32
CA PHE A 244 -17.33 9.87 -32.01
C PHE A 244 -16.19 10.16 -33.01
N HIS A 245 -16.48 10.30 -34.32
CA HIS A 245 -15.52 10.74 -35.33
C HIS A 245 -14.90 12.10 -34.94
N ARG A 246 -15.74 13.12 -34.70
CA ARG A 246 -15.27 14.46 -34.31
C ARG A 246 -14.44 14.46 -33.04
N LEU A 247 -14.77 13.62 -32.07
CA LEU A 247 -14.01 13.46 -30.83
C LEU A 247 -12.63 12.85 -31.08
N VAL A 248 -12.54 11.82 -31.91
CA VAL A 248 -11.24 11.23 -32.29
C VAL A 248 -10.39 12.26 -33.04
N GLU A 249 -10.93 12.97 -33.97
CA GLU A 249 -10.21 14.02 -34.73
C GLU A 249 -9.72 15.14 -33.82
N LYS A 250 -10.51 15.54 -32.80
CA LYS A 250 -10.14 16.62 -31.88
C LYS A 250 -9.11 16.19 -30.83
N TYR A 251 -9.24 14.97 -30.27
CA TYR A 251 -8.49 14.56 -29.08
C TYR A 251 -7.45 13.46 -29.30
N VAL A 252 -7.41 12.82 -30.48
CA VAL A 252 -6.51 11.69 -30.74
C VAL A 252 -5.56 12.02 -31.91
N PRO A 253 -4.46 12.77 -31.66
CA PRO A 253 -3.65 13.39 -32.71
C PRO A 253 -2.92 12.42 -33.64
N ALA A 254 -2.65 11.19 -33.22
CA ALA A 254 -1.96 10.18 -34.01
C ALA A 254 -2.91 9.14 -34.66
N ALA A 255 -4.23 9.38 -34.60
CA ALA A 255 -5.21 8.44 -35.17
C ALA A 255 -5.18 8.40 -36.70
N GLU A 256 -5.05 7.21 -37.24
CA GLU A 256 -5.09 6.95 -38.70
C GLU A 256 -6.41 6.25 -39.05
N TRP A 257 -7.22 6.87 -39.94
CA TRP A 257 -8.48 6.30 -40.40
C TRP A 257 -8.26 5.18 -41.39
N ASN A 258 -8.96 4.08 -41.23
CA ASN A 258 -8.96 2.94 -42.15
C ASN A 258 -10.34 2.77 -42.78
N GLU A 259 -10.50 3.22 -44.02
CA GLU A 259 -11.79 3.17 -44.76
C GLU A 259 -12.35 1.75 -44.92
N LYS A 260 -11.48 0.74 -45.10
CA LYS A 260 -11.92 -0.65 -45.34
C LYS A 260 -12.47 -1.30 -44.08
N LEU A 261 -11.95 -0.89 -42.91
CA LEU A 261 -12.27 -1.49 -41.63
C LEU A 261 -13.20 -0.62 -40.79
N GLY A 262 -13.40 0.66 -41.15
CA GLY A 262 -14.32 1.58 -40.49
C GLY A 262 -13.92 1.95 -39.06
N HIS A 263 -12.62 2.10 -38.80
CA HIS A 263 -12.12 2.53 -37.46
C HIS A 263 -10.82 3.33 -37.60
N TYR A 264 -10.50 4.09 -36.53
CA TYR A 264 -9.18 4.69 -36.37
C TYR A 264 -8.24 3.73 -35.64
N SER A 265 -6.94 3.83 -35.91
CA SER A 265 -5.92 3.05 -35.20
C SER A 265 -4.77 3.92 -34.74
N THR A 266 -4.21 3.53 -33.56
CA THR A 266 -3.02 4.15 -32.93
C THR A 266 -2.05 3.08 -32.48
N GLY A 267 -0.82 3.46 -32.14
CA GLY A 267 0.21 2.54 -31.63
C GLY A 267 -0.06 2.07 -30.20
N ASP A 268 -0.76 2.88 -29.44
CA ASP A 268 -1.17 2.59 -28.08
C ASP A 268 -2.50 3.29 -27.77
N TYR A 269 -3.04 3.04 -26.60
CA TYR A 269 -4.32 3.62 -26.14
C TYR A 269 -4.22 5.07 -25.67
N THR A 270 -3.01 5.68 -25.63
CA THR A 270 -2.87 7.11 -25.32
C THR A 270 -3.28 7.99 -26.49
N GLY A 271 -3.30 7.45 -27.71
CA GLY A 271 -3.65 8.17 -28.93
C GLY A 271 -2.56 9.09 -29.48
N PHE A 272 -1.35 9.06 -28.91
CA PHE A 272 -0.22 9.90 -29.31
C PHE A 272 0.82 9.20 -30.17
N THR A 273 0.78 7.87 -30.28
CA THR A 273 1.70 7.10 -31.10
C THR A 273 1.01 6.46 -32.30
N LYS A 274 1.74 6.38 -33.43
CA LYS A 274 1.22 5.75 -34.66
C LYS A 274 1.34 4.23 -34.59
N GLY A 275 0.33 3.51 -35.04
CA GLY A 275 0.34 2.04 -35.09
C GLY A 275 -1.05 1.43 -35.22
N LYS A 276 -1.17 0.14 -34.87
CA LYS A 276 -2.42 -0.64 -35.06
C LYS A 276 -2.82 -1.41 -33.81
N SER A 277 -2.21 -1.09 -32.66
CA SER A 277 -2.43 -1.83 -31.40
C SER A 277 -3.67 -1.39 -30.66
N CYS A 278 -4.16 -0.18 -30.90
CA CYS A 278 -5.38 0.33 -30.31
C CYS A 278 -6.34 0.83 -31.38
N LEU A 279 -7.63 0.52 -31.25
CA LEU A 279 -8.67 0.86 -32.23
C LEU A 279 -9.75 1.74 -31.58
N PHE A 280 -10.06 2.87 -32.23
CA PHE A 280 -11.17 3.74 -31.89
C PHE A 280 -12.29 3.47 -32.92
N SER A 281 -13.37 2.84 -32.47
CA SER A 281 -14.46 2.38 -33.33
C SER A 281 -15.70 3.28 -33.23
N PRO A 282 -15.94 4.18 -34.22
CA PRO A 282 -17.13 5.03 -34.24
C PRO A 282 -18.44 4.23 -34.30
N LYS A 283 -18.47 3.13 -35.04
CA LYS A 283 -19.64 2.26 -35.16
C LYS A 283 -20.05 1.63 -33.82
N LYS A 284 -19.08 1.29 -32.98
CA LYS A 284 -19.34 0.72 -31.65
C LYS A 284 -19.29 1.77 -30.54
N GLN A 285 -18.85 2.99 -30.83
CA GLN A 285 -18.62 4.10 -29.91
C GLN A 285 -17.69 3.69 -28.74
N MET A 286 -16.71 2.84 -29.06
CA MET A 286 -15.82 2.20 -28.09
C MET A 286 -14.36 2.22 -28.56
N ILE A 287 -13.46 2.20 -27.61
CA ILE A 287 -12.01 2.13 -27.80
C ILE A 287 -11.55 0.75 -27.33
N HIS A 288 -10.80 0.05 -28.17
CA HIS A 288 -10.28 -1.30 -27.91
C HIS A 288 -8.76 -1.31 -27.99
N ASP A 289 -8.10 -1.82 -26.95
CA ASP A 289 -6.66 -2.11 -26.95
C ASP A 289 -6.43 -3.62 -27.08
N PHE A 290 -5.64 -4.02 -28.10
CA PHE A 290 -5.34 -5.42 -28.38
C PHE A 290 -4.10 -5.94 -27.65
N ASN A 291 -3.27 -5.06 -27.09
CA ASN A 291 -2.05 -5.42 -26.37
C ASN A 291 -2.13 -5.19 -24.86
N GLY A 292 -3.22 -4.62 -24.38
CA GLY A 292 -3.41 -4.24 -22.99
C GLY A 292 -4.35 -5.17 -22.21
N THR A 293 -4.33 -5.01 -20.92
CA THR A 293 -5.21 -5.69 -19.96
C THR A 293 -6.57 -4.99 -19.82
N GLU A 294 -6.76 -3.88 -20.50
CA GLU A 294 -7.96 -3.03 -20.38
C GLU A 294 -9.10 -3.54 -21.27
N ARG A 295 -10.30 -3.60 -20.69
CA ARG A 295 -11.53 -3.87 -21.43
C ARG A 295 -11.88 -2.68 -22.31
N ALA A 296 -12.71 -2.89 -23.32
CA ALA A 296 -13.23 -1.82 -24.16
C ALA A 296 -13.82 -0.68 -23.32
N MET A 297 -13.49 0.57 -23.65
CA MET A 297 -13.86 1.75 -22.88
C MET A 297 -14.60 2.79 -23.72
N GLY A 298 -15.47 3.58 -23.09
CA GLY A 298 -16.13 4.74 -23.71
C GLY A 298 -15.22 5.97 -23.78
N PHE A 299 -15.59 6.97 -24.59
CA PHE A 299 -14.76 8.14 -24.84
C PHE A 299 -14.62 9.05 -23.61
N SER A 300 -15.66 9.19 -22.81
CA SER A 300 -15.61 9.96 -21.54
C SER A 300 -14.58 9.38 -20.56
N TYR A 301 -14.56 8.05 -20.41
CA TYR A 301 -13.58 7.36 -19.59
C TYR A 301 -12.16 7.49 -20.17
N TRP A 302 -12.03 7.44 -21.50
CA TRP A 302 -10.75 7.64 -22.17
C TRP A 302 -10.16 9.05 -21.93
N LEU A 303 -10.99 10.10 -22.08
CA LEU A 303 -10.58 11.49 -21.80
C LEU A 303 -10.17 11.68 -20.33
N THR A 304 -10.83 11.00 -19.40
CA THR A 304 -10.48 11.04 -17.98
C THR A 304 -9.13 10.37 -17.73
N LYS A 305 -8.93 9.19 -18.31
CA LYS A 305 -7.75 8.37 -18.04
C LYS A 305 -6.50 8.85 -18.78
N PHE A 306 -6.64 9.30 -20.00
CA PHE A 306 -5.52 9.65 -20.88
C PHE A 306 -5.52 11.13 -21.31
N GLY A 307 -6.67 11.80 -21.28
CA GLY A 307 -6.79 13.22 -21.61
C GLY A 307 -6.52 14.18 -20.45
N GLY A 308 -6.23 13.66 -19.24
CA GLY A 308 -5.93 14.47 -18.05
C GLY A 308 -7.11 15.28 -17.52
N MET A 309 -8.33 14.92 -17.87
CA MET A 309 -9.55 15.62 -17.46
C MET A 309 -10.21 14.92 -16.27
N THR A 310 -10.90 15.67 -15.40
CA THR A 310 -11.87 15.05 -14.49
C THR A 310 -13.05 14.50 -15.30
N PHE A 311 -13.80 13.54 -14.76
CA PHE A 311 -14.93 12.92 -15.46
C PHE A 311 -15.95 13.96 -15.93
N ASN A 312 -16.23 14.97 -15.12
CA ASN A 312 -17.13 16.07 -15.50
C ASN A 312 -16.58 16.95 -16.62
N GLN A 313 -15.28 17.25 -16.57
CA GLN A 313 -14.63 17.98 -17.65
C GLN A 313 -14.67 17.18 -18.96
N ALA A 314 -14.50 15.88 -18.90
CA ALA A 314 -14.60 14.99 -20.05
C ALA A 314 -16.03 14.98 -20.62
N CYS A 315 -17.05 14.86 -19.80
CA CYS A 315 -18.44 14.93 -20.23
C CYS A 315 -18.77 16.28 -20.87
N ARG A 316 -18.39 17.40 -20.26
CA ARG A 316 -18.57 18.74 -20.82
C ARG A 316 -17.84 18.95 -22.14
N ALA A 317 -16.61 18.47 -22.23
CA ALA A 317 -15.83 18.50 -23.46
C ALA A 317 -16.49 17.73 -24.61
N ILE A 318 -17.15 16.61 -24.32
CA ILE A 318 -17.93 15.85 -25.29
C ILE A 318 -19.17 16.62 -25.72
N LEU A 319 -19.94 17.20 -24.79
CA LEU A 319 -21.12 18.00 -25.07
C LEU A 319 -20.79 19.27 -25.88
N GLU A 320 -19.65 19.90 -25.61
CA GLU A 320 -19.13 21.03 -26.38
C GLU A 320 -18.87 20.64 -27.85
N VAL A 321 -18.24 19.49 -28.10
CA VAL A 321 -18.03 18.97 -29.44
C VAL A 321 -19.34 18.58 -30.09
N ALA A 322 -20.29 18.08 -29.32
CA ALA A 322 -21.66 17.76 -29.79
C ALA A 322 -22.45 18.99 -30.18
N GLY A 323 -22.12 20.18 -29.64
CA GLY A 323 -22.93 21.39 -29.76
C GLY A 323 -24.20 21.35 -28.90
N VAL A 324 -24.21 20.53 -27.86
CA VAL A 324 -25.31 20.34 -26.92
C VAL A 324 -25.05 21.16 -25.66
N PRO A 325 -25.99 21.98 -25.20
CA PRO A 325 -25.83 22.75 -23.96
C PRO A 325 -25.62 21.83 -22.76
N ASP A 326 -24.73 22.24 -21.84
CA ASP A 326 -24.54 21.56 -20.57
C ASP A 326 -25.87 21.63 -19.75
N PRO A 327 -26.53 20.51 -19.46
CA PRO A 327 -27.80 20.51 -18.72
C PRO A 327 -27.65 21.02 -17.29
N THR A 328 -26.40 21.04 -16.77
CA THR A 328 -26.10 21.50 -15.42
C THR A 328 -25.72 22.98 -15.37
N ALA A 329 -25.58 23.63 -16.54
CA ALA A 329 -25.29 25.06 -16.61
C ALA A 329 -26.51 25.87 -16.16
N VAL A 330 -26.34 26.71 -15.16
CA VAL A 330 -27.36 27.70 -14.74
C VAL A 330 -27.57 28.67 -15.89
N LYS A 331 -28.81 28.77 -16.42
CA LYS A 331 -29.16 29.80 -17.39
C LYS A 331 -29.12 31.19 -16.73
N ILE A 332 -27.96 31.81 -16.86
CA ILE A 332 -27.80 33.21 -16.44
C ILE A 332 -28.27 34.07 -17.63
N SER A 333 -29.28 34.90 -17.39
CA SER A 333 -29.71 35.87 -18.43
C SER A 333 -28.60 36.87 -18.67
N ARG A 334 -28.55 37.47 -19.88
CA ARG A 334 -27.55 38.55 -20.21
C ARG A 334 -27.61 39.73 -19.21
N GLU A 335 -28.79 40.02 -18.69
CA GLU A 335 -29.01 41.08 -17.67
C GLU A 335 -28.36 40.68 -16.34
N SER A 336 -28.44 39.42 -15.93
CA SER A 336 -27.78 38.89 -14.72
C SER A 336 -26.25 38.86 -14.85
N VAL A 337 -25.70 38.66 -16.05
CA VAL A 337 -24.23 38.73 -16.30
C VAL A 337 -23.72 40.16 -16.18
N GLU A 338 -24.47 41.13 -16.69
CA GLU A 338 -24.07 42.55 -16.53
C GLU A 338 -24.24 43.06 -15.07
N GLU A 339 -25.22 42.55 -14.35
CA GLU A 339 -25.41 42.84 -12.93
C GLU A 339 -24.33 42.19 -12.06
N ILE A 340 -24.00 40.92 -12.31
CA ILE A 340 -22.91 40.19 -11.64
C ILE A 340 -21.56 40.80 -11.99
N ALA A 341 -21.32 41.18 -13.24
CA ALA A 341 -20.09 41.88 -13.62
C ALA A 341 -19.98 43.27 -12.94
N LYS A 342 -21.08 44.00 -12.77
CA LYS A 342 -21.12 45.26 -12.03
C LYS A 342 -20.97 45.04 -10.52
N GLU A 343 -21.55 43.99 -9.98
CA GLU A 343 -21.36 43.59 -8.58
C GLU A 343 -19.95 43.10 -8.31
N THR A 344 -19.40 42.23 -9.17
CA THR A 344 -18.01 41.74 -9.06
C THR A 344 -16.98 42.88 -9.21
N ALA A 345 -17.23 43.83 -10.15
CA ALA A 345 -16.40 45.03 -10.28
C ALA A 345 -16.54 45.97 -9.04
N LYS A 346 -17.75 46.08 -8.45
CA LYS A 346 -17.95 46.81 -7.20
C LYS A 346 -17.32 46.08 -6.00
N GLU A 347 -17.37 44.76 -5.97
CA GLU A 347 -16.70 43.95 -4.94
C GLU A 347 -15.18 43.99 -5.09
N THR A 348 -14.63 43.95 -6.31
CA THR A 348 -13.19 44.11 -6.56
C THR A 348 -12.70 45.50 -6.17
N ILE A 349 -13.44 46.56 -6.55
CA ILE A 349 -13.13 47.93 -6.14
C ILE A 349 -13.32 48.10 -4.63
N LYS A 350 -14.27 47.39 -4.03
CA LYS A 350 -14.50 47.43 -2.59
C LYS A 350 -13.46 46.60 -1.83
N ALA A 351 -12.97 45.50 -2.43
CA ALA A 351 -11.87 44.70 -1.89
C ALA A 351 -10.55 45.49 -1.96
N GLU A 352 -10.22 46.12 -3.11
CA GLU A 352 -9.06 46.96 -3.25
C GLU A 352 -9.13 48.21 -2.33
N LYS A 353 -10.34 48.74 -2.07
CA LYS A 353 -10.54 49.82 -1.15
C LYS A 353 -10.46 49.41 0.31
N VAL A 354 -10.93 48.17 0.62
CA VAL A 354 -10.82 47.56 1.95
C VAL A 354 -9.39 47.09 2.24
N GLU A 355 -8.63 46.63 1.24
CA GLU A 355 -7.17 46.38 1.39
C GLU A 355 -6.42 47.66 1.72
N LYS A 356 -6.72 48.79 1.02
CA LYS A 356 -6.13 50.09 1.35
C LYS A 356 -6.58 50.67 2.69
N GLU A 357 -7.88 50.49 3.04
CA GLU A 357 -8.41 50.95 4.33
C GLU A 357 -7.96 50.06 5.50
N SER A 358 -7.63 48.73 5.27
CA SER A 358 -7.14 47.86 6.32
C SER A 358 -5.63 47.99 6.57
N GLU A 359 -4.83 48.40 5.58
CA GLU A 359 -3.41 48.73 5.79
C GLU A 359 -3.24 50.03 6.60
N ASP A 360 -4.21 50.98 6.51
CA ASP A 360 -4.20 52.23 7.25
C ASP A 360 -4.79 52.11 8.68
N GLU A 361 -5.45 50.99 9.03
CA GLU A 361 -6.10 50.79 10.33
C GLU A 361 -5.32 49.94 11.36
N MET A 362 -4.22 49.29 10.98
CA MET A 362 -3.37 48.55 11.91
C MET A 362 -2.08 49.34 12.15
N ASP A 363 -1.90 49.82 13.36
CA ASP A 363 -0.67 50.50 13.72
C ASP A 363 0.48 49.51 14.00
N ASP A 364 1.71 50.03 13.95
CA ASP A 364 2.93 49.25 14.16
C ASP A 364 2.96 48.59 15.55
N GLU A 365 2.34 49.22 16.57
CA GLU A 365 2.30 48.73 17.93
C GLU A 365 1.41 47.47 18.02
N PHE A 366 0.26 47.48 17.37
CA PHE A 366 -0.63 46.30 17.28
C PHE A 366 0.05 45.20 16.47
N TYR A 367 0.67 45.50 15.33
CA TYR A 367 1.36 44.52 14.50
C TYR A 367 2.45 43.77 15.26
N LEU A 368 3.21 44.46 16.13
CA LEU A 368 4.24 43.84 16.97
C LEU A 368 3.71 43.12 18.21
N SER A 369 2.47 43.38 18.59
CA SER A 369 1.83 42.76 19.78
C SER A 369 1.21 41.41 19.53
N VAL A 370 0.96 41.00 18.27
CA VAL A 370 0.32 39.74 17.94
C VAL A 370 1.34 38.62 17.67
N PRO A 371 1.04 37.40 18.06
CA PRO A 371 1.97 36.28 17.86
C PRO A 371 2.29 36.00 16.39
N PHE A 372 1.35 36.29 15.50
CA PHE A 372 1.47 36.09 14.05
C PHE A 372 0.88 37.32 13.37
N PRO A 373 1.71 38.18 12.75
CA PRO A 373 1.26 39.36 12.02
C PRO A 373 0.23 39.00 10.92
N TYR A 374 -0.69 39.92 10.63
CA TYR A 374 -1.69 39.77 9.59
C TYR A 374 -1.10 40.05 8.22
N THR A 375 -0.16 39.21 7.79
CA THR A 375 0.57 39.23 6.52
C THR A 375 0.71 37.81 6.00
N ASP A 376 1.16 37.62 4.74
CA ASP A 376 1.43 36.28 4.20
C ASP A 376 2.52 35.55 4.97
N LEU A 377 3.54 36.28 5.44
CA LEU A 377 4.57 35.70 6.29
C LEU A 377 4.00 35.24 7.65
N GLY A 378 3.23 36.09 8.32
CA GLY A 378 2.60 35.74 9.58
C GLY A 378 1.57 34.60 9.43
N ASN A 379 0.89 34.50 8.28
CA ASN A 379 0.04 33.37 7.95
C ASN A 379 0.87 32.07 7.76
N ALA A 380 2.07 32.15 7.17
CA ALA A 380 2.98 31.02 7.03
C ALA A 380 3.52 30.55 8.38
N GLU A 381 3.95 31.46 9.24
CA GLU A 381 4.38 31.17 10.62
C GLU A 381 3.25 30.53 11.44
N ARG A 382 2.03 31.06 11.35
CA ARG A 382 0.84 30.50 11.98
C ARG A 382 0.56 29.07 11.47
N PHE A 383 0.67 28.87 10.17
CA PHE A 383 0.48 27.54 9.55
C PHE A 383 1.51 26.56 10.10
N VAL A 384 2.78 26.91 10.13
CA VAL A 384 3.83 26.07 10.71
C VAL A 384 3.59 25.79 12.19
N SER A 385 3.27 26.82 12.97
CA SER A 385 2.96 26.65 14.40
C SER A 385 1.82 25.65 14.66
N MET A 386 0.76 25.68 13.83
CA MET A 386 -0.39 24.78 13.97
C MET A 386 -0.10 23.35 13.51
N TRP A 387 0.77 23.17 12.54
CA TRP A 387 0.88 21.89 11.81
C TRP A 387 2.26 21.25 11.83
N LYS A 388 3.28 21.89 12.41
CA LYS A 388 4.68 21.40 12.42
C LYS A 388 4.84 19.94 12.87
N GLU A 389 3.92 19.45 13.70
CA GLU A 389 3.91 18.04 14.11
C GLU A 389 3.39 17.09 13.01
N ARG A 390 2.77 17.62 11.96
CA ARG A 390 2.16 16.81 10.88
C ARG A 390 2.70 17.11 9.49
N ILE A 391 3.57 18.13 9.35
CA ILE A 391 4.09 18.53 8.06
C ILE A 391 5.62 18.56 8.06
N ARG A 392 6.21 18.21 6.91
CA ARG A 392 7.62 18.44 6.58
C ARG A 392 7.73 18.89 5.13
N PHE A 393 8.74 19.68 4.83
CA PHE A 393 9.06 20.12 3.48
C PHE A 393 10.41 19.57 3.06
N SER A 394 10.44 18.73 2.01
CA SER A 394 11.69 18.21 1.42
C SER A 394 12.26 19.21 0.45
N ALA A 395 13.42 19.78 0.78
CA ALA A 395 14.08 20.84 -0.01
C ALA A 395 14.52 20.36 -1.39
N GLU A 396 15.10 19.15 -1.48
CA GLU A 396 15.61 18.59 -2.74
C GLU A 396 14.49 18.27 -3.73
N ASN A 397 13.37 17.77 -3.25
CA ASN A 397 12.23 17.38 -4.08
C ASN A 397 11.22 18.50 -4.25
N LYS A 398 11.30 19.56 -3.44
CA LYS A 398 10.33 20.65 -3.35
C LYS A 398 8.91 20.16 -3.09
N ASP A 399 8.79 19.09 -2.29
CA ASP A 399 7.56 18.43 -1.96
C ASP A 399 7.23 18.54 -0.47
N TRP A 400 5.94 18.64 -0.15
CA TRP A 400 5.45 18.51 1.19
C TRP A 400 5.23 17.05 1.57
N LEU A 401 5.50 16.71 2.83
CA LEU A 401 5.17 15.43 3.43
C LEU A 401 4.17 15.67 4.56
N TRP A 402 3.25 14.72 4.67
CA TRP A 402 2.23 14.69 5.71
C TRP A 402 2.44 13.46 6.60
N PHE A 403 2.43 13.66 7.92
CA PHE A 403 2.53 12.57 8.88
C PHE A 403 1.16 11.95 9.12
N GLU A 404 1.02 10.70 8.74
CA GLU A 404 -0.21 9.92 8.98
C GLU A 404 0.12 8.45 9.18
N ASN A 405 -0.65 7.78 10.03
CA ASN A 405 -0.51 6.36 10.30
C ASN A 405 0.94 5.94 10.64
N GLY A 406 1.68 6.79 11.36
CA GLY A 406 3.04 6.51 11.84
C GLY A 406 4.16 6.73 10.84
N VAL A 407 3.90 7.26 9.64
CA VAL A 407 4.92 7.53 8.62
C VAL A 407 4.68 8.85 7.90
N TRP A 408 5.73 9.39 7.32
CA TRP A 408 5.70 10.58 6.48
C TRP A 408 5.39 10.19 5.03
N LYS A 409 4.27 10.63 4.49
CA LYS A 409 3.89 10.39 3.10
C LYS A 409 4.00 11.67 2.29
N ARG A 410 4.52 11.57 1.08
CA ARG A 410 4.48 12.69 0.14
C ARG A 410 3.04 13.06 -0.12
N GLU A 411 2.77 14.37 -0.08
CA GLU A 411 1.42 14.88 -0.27
C GLU A 411 0.88 14.51 -1.65
N SER A 412 -0.30 13.89 -1.69
CA SER A 412 -0.98 13.53 -2.94
C SER A 412 -1.94 14.61 -3.46
N THR A 413 -2.16 15.74 -2.76
CA THR A 413 -2.79 16.96 -3.29
C THR A 413 -3.72 17.75 -2.36
N SER A 414 -4.20 17.25 -1.23
CA SER A 414 -5.28 17.95 -0.53
C SER A 414 -5.03 18.29 0.94
N GLN A 415 -4.10 17.58 1.59
CA GLN A 415 -3.88 17.72 3.03
C GLN A 415 -3.28 19.09 3.40
N ILE A 416 -2.24 19.52 2.68
CA ILE A 416 -1.62 20.84 2.91
C ILE A 416 -2.59 21.96 2.59
N GLN A 417 -3.30 21.88 1.45
CA GLN A 417 -4.33 22.86 1.11
C GLN A 417 -5.44 22.90 2.17
N SER A 418 -5.88 21.75 2.65
CA SER A 418 -6.89 21.66 3.72
C SER A 418 -6.37 22.26 5.03
N ALA A 419 -5.10 22.02 5.36
CA ALA A 419 -4.45 22.58 6.53
C ALA A 419 -4.31 24.12 6.41
N ILE A 420 -3.87 24.64 5.27
CA ILE A 420 -3.81 26.09 4.99
C ILE A 420 -5.21 26.71 5.14
N LYS A 421 -6.25 26.09 4.54
CA LYS A 421 -7.62 26.56 4.68
C LYS A 421 -8.08 26.67 6.14
N ARG A 422 -7.74 25.68 6.96
CA ARG A 422 -8.06 25.69 8.40
C ARG A 422 -7.29 26.79 9.12
N THR A 423 -6.02 26.98 8.79
CA THR A 423 -5.17 28.03 9.36
C THR A 423 -5.72 29.41 9.06
N VAL A 424 -6.00 29.72 7.81
CA VAL A 424 -6.58 31.02 7.41
C VAL A 424 -7.91 31.27 8.10
N ARG A 425 -8.77 30.25 8.20
CA ARG A 425 -10.06 30.39 8.88
C ARG A 425 -9.95 30.56 10.38
N SER A 426 -8.88 30.07 11.01
CA SER A 426 -8.65 30.26 12.45
C SER A 426 -8.37 31.71 12.82
N ILE A 427 -7.90 32.53 11.89
CA ILE A 427 -7.66 33.97 12.10
C ILE A 427 -8.91 34.65 12.65
N LYS A 428 -10.11 34.26 12.19
CA LYS A 428 -11.38 34.80 12.66
C LYS A 428 -11.67 34.62 14.16
N THR A 429 -10.92 33.70 14.80
CA THR A 429 -11.06 33.37 16.23
C THR A 429 -9.99 34.04 17.10
N ASP A 430 -9.12 34.86 16.51
CA ASP A 430 -8.10 35.58 17.26
C ASP A 430 -8.73 36.53 18.26
N LYS A 431 -8.19 36.55 19.46
CA LYS A 431 -8.61 37.44 20.53
C LYS A 431 -7.88 38.76 20.35
N VAL A 432 -8.54 39.72 19.72
CA VAL A 432 -8.01 41.05 19.47
C VAL A 432 -8.93 42.14 20.07
N PRO A 433 -8.44 43.36 20.36
CA PRO A 433 -9.26 44.48 20.76
C PRO A 433 -10.40 44.71 19.77
N GLU A 434 -11.52 45.25 20.24
CA GLU A 434 -12.75 45.42 19.41
C GLU A 434 -12.52 46.28 18.17
N GLU A 435 -11.65 47.30 18.29
CA GLU A 435 -11.27 48.18 17.22
C GLU A 435 -10.61 47.50 16.02
N TYR A 436 -9.80 46.43 16.26
CA TYR A 436 -9.11 45.68 15.19
C TYR A 436 -9.90 44.48 14.64
N LYS A 437 -11.01 44.12 15.29
CA LYS A 437 -11.78 42.93 14.86
C LYS A 437 -12.20 42.94 13.40
N LYS A 438 -12.59 44.13 12.92
CA LYS A 438 -13.08 44.34 11.56
C LYS A 438 -11.96 44.09 10.54
N ALA A 439 -10.77 44.64 10.81
CA ALA A 439 -9.58 44.48 9.99
C ALA A 439 -9.11 43.02 9.97
N VAL A 440 -9.10 42.34 11.12
CA VAL A 440 -8.73 40.91 11.25
C VAL A 440 -9.68 40.01 10.48
N ILE A 441 -11.01 40.25 10.55
CA ILE A 441 -12.00 39.48 9.78
C ILE A 441 -11.81 39.75 8.29
N SER A 442 -11.51 40.98 7.89
CA SER A 442 -11.24 41.31 6.49
C SER A 442 -10.01 40.57 5.98
N TRP A 443 -8.88 40.63 6.73
CA TRP A 443 -7.67 39.87 6.41
C TRP A 443 -7.94 38.38 6.28
N ALA A 444 -8.69 37.76 7.21
CA ALA A 444 -9.05 36.35 7.13
C ALA A 444 -9.82 36.01 5.84
N LYS A 445 -10.69 36.92 5.34
CA LYS A 445 -11.40 36.70 4.06
C LYS A 445 -10.46 36.85 2.87
N THR A 446 -9.65 37.88 2.85
CA THR A 446 -8.67 38.15 1.77
C THR A 446 -7.68 36.99 1.64
N SER A 447 -7.23 36.48 2.79
CA SER A 447 -6.33 35.31 2.87
C SER A 447 -6.93 33.99 2.33
N GLU A 448 -8.24 33.90 2.11
CA GLU A 448 -8.86 32.74 1.46
C GLU A 448 -8.62 32.69 -0.06
N SER A 449 -7.90 33.65 -0.64
CA SER A 449 -7.58 33.66 -2.08
C SER A 449 -6.45 32.67 -2.44
N LYS A 450 -6.41 32.27 -3.72
CA LYS A 450 -5.36 31.36 -4.23
C LYS A 450 -3.95 31.96 -4.05
N GLY A 451 -3.78 33.26 -4.27
CA GLY A 451 -2.47 33.92 -4.14
C GLY A 451 -1.88 33.78 -2.74
N HIS A 452 -2.69 34.07 -1.70
CA HIS A 452 -2.27 33.89 -0.30
C HIS A 452 -2.02 32.42 0.07
N PHE A 453 -2.78 31.47 -0.48
CA PHE A 453 -2.53 30.04 -0.27
C PHE A 453 -1.18 29.62 -0.84
N ASP A 454 -0.85 30.08 -2.05
CA ASP A 454 0.42 29.78 -2.70
C ASP A 454 1.58 30.49 -1.94
N ALA A 455 1.37 31.69 -1.44
CA ALA A 455 2.33 32.42 -0.60
C ALA A 455 2.62 31.65 0.71
N ILE A 456 1.58 31.25 1.46
CA ILE A 456 1.72 30.45 2.69
C ILE A 456 2.48 29.14 2.39
N ARG A 457 2.09 28.42 1.34
CA ARG A 457 2.72 27.15 0.96
C ARG A 457 4.22 27.31 0.66
N ASN A 458 4.60 28.39 -0.02
CA ASN A 458 5.99 28.65 -0.41
C ASN A 458 6.83 29.16 0.76
N MET A 459 6.31 30.11 1.55
CA MET A 459 7.04 30.71 2.68
C MET A 459 7.23 29.69 3.80
N ALA A 460 6.18 28.96 4.17
CA ALA A 460 6.23 27.95 5.23
C ALA A 460 7.26 26.85 4.97
N GLY A 461 7.57 26.53 3.71
CA GLY A 461 8.57 25.54 3.37
C GLY A 461 10.01 25.92 3.74
N ALA A 462 10.25 27.20 4.01
CA ALA A 462 11.55 27.73 4.44
C ALA A 462 11.72 27.74 5.98
N GLU A 463 10.63 27.50 6.74
CA GLU A 463 10.68 27.51 8.19
C GLU A 463 11.45 26.29 8.74
N ILE A 464 12.36 26.55 9.69
CA ILE A 464 13.31 25.55 10.21
C ILE A 464 12.62 24.34 10.86
N GLU A 465 11.43 24.53 11.44
CA GLU A 465 10.67 23.49 12.11
C GLU A 465 10.11 22.43 11.15
N VAL A 466 9.91 22.79 9.88
CA VAL A 466 9.33 21.91 8.86
C VAL A 466 10.29 21.58 7.74
N PHE A 467 11.34 22.39 7.55
CA PHE A 467 12.36 22.15 6.56
C PHE A 467 13.12 20.85 6.86
N SER A 468 13.27 19.98 5.88
CA SER A 468 13.93 18.68 6.04
C SER A 468 14.72 18.34 4.78
N MET A 469 15.94 17.84 4.99
CA MET A 469 16.74 17.24 3.93
C MET A 469 16.26 15.80 3.68
N GLU A 470 16.34 15.32 2.44
CA GLU A 470 15.96 13.95 2.07
C GLU A 470 16.70 12.89 2.89
N GLU A 471 17.95 13.16 3.22
CA GLU A 471 18.81 12.29 4.02
C GLU A 471 18.35 12.15 5.48
N SER A 472 17.47 13.02 5.98
CA SER A 472 16.93 12.90 7.34
C SER A 472 15.88 11.80 7.46
N PHE A 473 15.30 11.37 6.33
CA PHE A 473 14.29 10.31 6.32
C PHE A 473 14.92 8.92 6.26
N ASP A 474 14.19 7.93 6.79
CA ASP A 474 14.50 6.48 6.74
C ASP A 474 15.91 6.09 7.26
N ARG A 475 16.50 6.86 8.18
CA ARG A 475 17.88 6.67 8.69
C ARG A 475 18.06 5.45 9.61
N PHE A 476 17.01 4.97 10.24
CA PHE A 476 17.08 3.91 11.26
C PHE A 476 16.99 2.54 10.60
N HIS A 477 18.12 2.05 10.07
CA HIS A 477 18.18 0.81 9.30
C HIS A 477 17.99 -0.47 10.14
N ASP A 478 18.13 -0.39 11.45
CA ASP A 478 17.90 -1.47 12.42
C ASP A 478 16.51 -1.38 13.08
N HIS A 479 15.63 -0.51 12.59
CA HIS A 479 14.24 -0.39 13.01
C HIS A 479 13.30 -0.65 11.81
N LEU A 480 12.15 -1.26 12.09
CA LEU A 480 11.11 -1.52 11.10
C LEU A 480 9.79 -0.89 11.56
N PRO A 481 9.28 0.15 10.91
CA PRO A 481 7.93 0.61 11.13
C PRO A 481 6.93 -0.44 10.65
N VAL A 482 6.04 -0.85 11.53
CA VAL A 482 4.95 -1.80 11.31
C VAL A 482 3.60 -1.10 11.50
N LYS A 483 2.49 -1.80 11.29
CA LYS A 483 1.16 -1.17 11.36
C LYS A 483 0.84 -0.55 12.73
N ASN A 484 1.30 -1.15 13.82
CA ASN A 484 1.00 -0.76 15.21
C ASN A 484 2.19 -0.19 16.00
N GLY A 485 3.28 0.18 15.35
CA GLY A 485 4.44 0.75 16.03
C GLY A 485 5.72 0.69 15.19
N VAL A 486 6.86 0.82 15.87
CA VAL A 486 8.19 0.72 15.29
C VAL A 486 8.96 -0.39 15.99
N LEU A 487 9.35 -1.44 15.29
CA LEU A 487 10.13 -2.53 15.85
C LEU A 487 11.60 -2.18 15.92
N ASN A 488 12.20 -2.31 17.09
CA ASN A 488 13.65 -2.40 17.23
C ASN A 488 14.09 -3.83 16.88
N LEU A 489 14.73 -4.02 15.74
CA LEU A 489 15.12 -5.34 15.24
C LEU A 489 16.31 -5.95 16.00
N ARG A 490 17.00 -5.16 16.86
CA ARG A 490 18.05 -5.69 17.76
C ARG A 490 17.47 -6.41 18.97
N THR A 491 16.37 -5.88 19.49
CA THR A 491 15.77 -6.39 20.75
C THR A 491 14.45 -7.13 20.51
N GLY A 492 13.81 -6.91 19.37
CA GLY A 492 12.44 -7.39 19.09
C GLY A 492 11.36 -6.58 19.80
N GLU A 493 11.69 -5.44 20.41
CA GLU A 493 10.76 -4.57 21.13
C GLU A 493 9.94 -3.72 20.17
N LEU A 494 8.64 -3.60 20.45
CA LEU A 494 7.73 -2.70 19.76
C LEU A 494 7.67 -1.35 20.46
N LEU A 495 8.08 -0.30 19.77
CA LEU A 495 8.06 1.08 20.20
C LEU A 495 6.85 1.82 19.59
N PRO A 496 6.31 2.87 20.22
CA PRO A 496 5.22 3.63 19.67
C PRO A 496 5.64 4.37 18.39
N HIS A 497 4.67 4.64 17.51
CA HIS A 497 4.86 5.56 16.40
C HIS A 497 5.18 6.97 16.94
N ASP A 498 6.17 7.61 16.35
CA ASP A 498 6.56 8.98 16.66
C ASP A 498 7.07 9.65 15.35
N GLN A 499 6.74 10.91 15.16
CA GLN A 499 7.15 11.70 14.01
C GLN A 499 8.67 11.81 13.86
N LYS A 500 9.40 11.80 14.97
CA LYS A 500 10.87 11.89 15.03
C LYS A 500 11.58 10.68 14.40
N TRP A 501 10.89 9.56 14.20
CA TRP A 501 11.44 8.42 13.46
C TRP A 501 11.69 8.73 11.99
N MET A 502 11.02 9.73 11.43
CA MET A 502 11.19 10.18 10.03
C MET A 502 11.04 9.05 8.99
N PHE A 503 10.29 8.00 9.30
CA PHE A 503 10.03 6.94 8.32
C PHE A 503 9.05 7.38 7.25
N THR A 504 9.32 7.00 5.98
CA THR A 504 8.43 7.27 4.83
C THR A 504 7.65 6.04 4.38
N ARG A 505 8.05 4.85 4.84
CA ARG A 505 7.46 3.55 4.49
C ARG A 505 7.15 2.76 5.73
N LYS A 506 6.21 1.81 5.63
CA LYS A 506 5.93 0.86 6.71
C LYS A 506 5.58 -0.53 6.18
N CYS A 507 5.87 -1.53 6.99
CA CYS A 507 5.37 -2.88 6.85
C CYS A 507 3.85 -2.87 7.13
N PRO A 508 3.00 -3.45 6.25
CA PRO A 508 1.55 -3.42 6.41
C PRO A 508 1.01 -4.43 7.44
N VAL A 509 1.89 -5.16 8.12
CA VAL A 509 1.53 -6.22 9.07
C VAL A 509 1.59 -5.68 10.51
N ILE A 510 0.65 -6.13 11.35
CA ILE A 510 0.67 -5.88 12.79
C ILE A 510 1.71 -6.81 13.43
N PHE A 511 2.51 -6.27 14.33
CA PHE A 511 3.39 -7.09 15.17
C PHE A 511 2.67 -7.52 16.44
N ASP A 512 2.61 -8.83 16.65
CA ASP A 512 2.08 -9.45 17.88
C ASP A 512 3.10 -10.48 18.39
N ILE A 513 3.62 -10.26 19.61
CA ILE A 513 4.62 -11.12 20.26
C ILE A 513 4.07 -12.54 20.56
N ASN A 514 2.75 -12.70 20.62
CA ASN A 514 2.09 -13.97 20.89
C ASN A 514 1.61 -14.68 19.60
N ALA A 515 1.78 -14.05 18.44
CA ALA A 515 1.35 -14.64 17.17
C ALA A 515 2.09 -15.94 16.89
N LYS A 516 1.40 -16.87 16.21
CA LYS A 516 1.95 -18.19 15.83
C LYS A 516 1.85 -18.37 14.32
N ALA A 517 2.77 -19.13 13.76
CA ALA A 517 2.78 -19.46 12.35
C ALA A 517 3.08 -20.96 12.11
N PRO A 518 2.24 -21.87 12.65
CA PRO A 518 2.54 -23.30 12.57
C PRO A 518 2.52 -23.85 11.15
N MET A 519 1.70 -23.29 10.25
CA MET A 519 1.67 -23.71 8.86
C MET A 519 2.91 -23.20 8.13
N PHE A 520 3.36 -21.99 8.40
CA PHE A 520 4.59 -21.45 7.84
C PHE A 520 5.82 -22.23 8.34
N GLU A 521 5.91 -22.56 9.62
CA GLU A 521 7.01 -23.38 10.16
C GLU A 521 7.04 -24.78 9.49
N LYS A 522 5.87 -25.39 9.30
CA LYS A 522 5.75 -26.64 8.53
C LYS A 522 6.19 -26.44 7.07
N PHE A 523 5.79 -25.34 6.45
CA PHE A 523 6.18 -25.00 5.08
C PHE A 523 7.71 -24.82 4.96
N ILE A 524 8.34 -24.08 5.87
CA ILE A 524 9.81 -23.95 5.92
C ILE A 524 10.48 -25.31 6.05
N HIS A 525 9.99 -26.18 6.95
CA HIS A 525 10.50 -27.53 7.12
C HIS A 525 10.39 -28.35 5.82
N GLN A 526 9.30 -28.23 5.09
CA GLN A 526 9.09 -28.91 3.82
C GLN A 526 10.04 -28.42 2.72
N VAL A 527 10.15 -27.10 2.51
CA VAL A 527 10.97 -26.53 1.42
C VAL A 527 12.46 -26.72 1.64
N THR A 528 12.89 -26.86 2.90
CA THR A 528 14.28 -27.19 3.27
C THR A 528 14.53 -28.69 3.30
N VAL A 529 13.51 -29.52 3.06
CA VAL A 529 13.57 -31.00 3.18
C VAL A 529 14.09 -31.42 4.56
N GLY A 530 13.66 -30.72 5.62
CA GLY A 530 14.05 -30.98 7.01
C GLY A 530 15.51 -30.67 7.38
N ARG A 531 16.25 -29.97 6.54
CA ARG A 531 17.65 -29.60 6.79
C ARG A 531 17.70 -28.44 7.79
N LYS A 532 18.04 -28.74 9.03
CA LYS A 532 18.04 -27.76 10.13
C LYS A 532 19.02 -26.61 9.96
N ASP A 533 20.17 -26.86 9.38
CA ASP A 533 21.17 -25.84 9.07
C ASP A 533 20.64 -24.83 8.04
N LEU A 534 19.88 -25.30 7.05
CA LEU A 534 19.22 -24.47 6.04
C LEU A 534 18.02 -23.69 6.62
N GLU A 535 17.21 -24.32 7.49
CA GLU A 535 16.10 -23.64 8.20
C GLU A 535 16.64 -22.45 9.03
N LEU A 536 17.72 -22.70 9.80
CA LEU A 536 18.36 -21.68 10.63
C LEU A 536 18.97 -20.56 9.77
N TRP A 537 19.62 -20.93 8.68
CA TRP A 537 20.18 -19.96 7.72
C TRP A 537 19.08 -19.07 7.13
N LEU A 538 17.98 -19.66 6.68
CA LEU A 538 16.84 -18.94 6.14
C LEU A 538 16.20 -17.99 7.17
N GLN A 539 16.09 -18.42 8.43
CA GLN A 539 15.56 -17.59 9.49
C GLN A 539 16.39 -16.32 9.73
N HIS A 540 17.71 -16.49 9.84
CA HIS A 540 18.63 -15.35 10.00
C HIS A 540 18.62 -14.46 8.75
N PHE A 541 18.64 -15.06 7.57
CA PHE A 541 18.61 -14.32 6.31
C PHE A 541 17.33 -13.50 6.14
N LEU A 542 16.17 -14.09 6.37
CA LEU A 542 14.89 -13.38 6.26
C LEU A 542 14.73 -12.34 7.39
N GLY A 543 15.31 -12.59 8.56
CA GLY A 543 15.46 -11.59 9.62
C GLY A 543 16.35 -10.43 9.21
N TYR A 544 17.51 -10.70 8.64
CA TYR A 544 18.39 -9.69 8.05
C TYR A 544 17.69 -8.88 6.95
N CYS A 545 16.82 -9.50 6.17
CA CYS A 545 15.99 -8.82 5.16
C CYS A 545 15.03 -7.78 5.77
N LEU A 546 14.66 -7.86 7.05
CA LEU A 546 13.88 -6.83 7.72
C LEU A 546 14.69 -5.54 7.99
N THR A 547 16.00 -5.59 7.95
CA THR A 547 16.90 -4.44 8.18
C THR A 547 17.17 -3.68 6.88
N GLY A 548 17.64 -2.44 6.98
CA GLY A 548 18.22 -1.67 5.87
C GLY A 548 19.75 -1.81 5.78
N LEU A 549 20.35 -2.75 6.53
CA LEU A 549 21.81 -2.97 6.56
C LEU A 549 22.26 -3.88 5.40
N THR A 550 23.48 -3.67 4.88
CA THR A 550 24.05 -4.42 3.74
C THR A 550 25.41 -5.05 4.04
N ASN A 551 25.81 -5.12 5.30
CA ASN A 551 27.15 -5.56 5.74
C ASN A 551 27.47 -7.03 5.47
N GLU A 552 26.50 -7.91 5.27
CA GLU A 552 26.74 -9.31 4.87
C GLU A 552 27.29 -9.44 3.46
N GLN A 553 27.04 -8.46 2.60
CA GLN A 553 27.48 -8.42 1.20
C GLN A 553 27.13 -9.67 0.41
N ILE A 554 26.00 -10.31 0.67
CA ILE A 554 25.60 -11.57 0.03
C ILE A 554 24.64 -11.34 -1.13
N PHE A 555 24.71 -12.27 -2.10
CA PHE A 555 23.81 -12.39 -3.25
C PHE A 555 23.16 -13.77 -3.24
N PRO A 556 22.02 -13.95 -2.58
CA PRO A 556 21.31 -15.20 -2.51
C PRO A 556 20.69 -15.60 -3.85
N VAL A 557 20.95 -16.81 -4.28
CA VAL A 557 20.39 -17.46 -5.47
C VAL A 557 19.49 -18.60 -4.99
N PHE A 558 18.18 -18.39 -5.06
CA PHE A 558 17.18 -19.41 -4.74
C PHE A 558 16.96 -20.29 -5.96
N TYR A 559 17.58 -21.47 -5.95
CA TYR A 559 17.65 -22.38 -7.08
C TYR A 559 16.76 -23.62 -6.89
N GLY A 560 16.10 -24.03 -7.96
CA GLY A 560 15.32 -25.30 -7.97
C GLY A 560 14.44 -25.42 -9.21
N THR A 561 14.06 -26.65 -9.56
CA THR A 561 13.47 -27.06 -10.85
C THR A 561 12.00 -26.62 -11.07
N GLY A 562 11.41 -25.83 -10.18
CA GLY A 562 10.01 -25.39 -10.26
C GLY A 562 9.10 -26.16 -9.30
N GLY A 563 7.98 -25.55 -8.88
CA GLY A 563 6.99 -26.17 -8.01
C GLY A 563 7.46 -26.51 -6.58
N ASN A 564 8.56 -25.90 -6.10
CA ASN A 564 9.28 -26.24 -4.87
C ASN A 564 9.20 -25.16 -3.78
N GLY A 565 8.21 -24.25 -3.86
CA GLY A 565 7.91 -23.29 -2.80
C GLY A 565 8.69 -21.97 -2.85
N LYS A 566 9.70 -21.77 -3.74
CA LYS A 566 10.46 -20.51 -3.86
C LYS A 566 9.57 -19.28 -3.98
N SER A 567 8.67 -19.28 -4.96
CA SER A 567 7.79 -18.14 -5.24
C SER A 567 6.82 -17.89 -4.11
N VAL A 568 6.26 -18.93 -3.51
CA VAL A 568 5.36 -18.83 -2.35
C VAL A 568 6.08 -18.16 -1.18
N LEU A 569 7.29 -18.59 -0.84
CA LEU A 569 8.08 -17.99 0.23
C LEU A 569 8.31 -16.49 -0.02
N ILE A 570 8.76 -16.14 -1.21
CA ILE A 570 9.07 -14.73 -1.53
C ILE A 570 7.80 -13.87 -1.64
N ASN A 571 6.68 -14.40 -2.14
CA ASN A 571 5.41 -13.69 -2.16
C ASN A 571 4.95 -13.34 -0.74
N ILE A 572 5.06 -14.26 0.21
CA ILE A 572 4.75 -14.00 1.63
C ILE A 572 5.68 -12.93 2.21
N VAL A 573 6.99 -13.03 1.97
CA VAL A 573 7.95 -12.01 2.42
C VAL A 573 7.65 -10.64 1.82
N ASN A 574 7.31 -10.57 0.52
CA ASN A 574 6.89 -9.33 -0.13
C ASN A 574 5.63 -8.73 0.50
N LYS A 575 4.66 -9.57 0.87
CA LYS A 575 3.43 -9.10 1.56
C LYS A 575 3.74 -8.54 2.94
N ILE A 576 4.66 -9.17 3.68
CA ILE A 576 5.10 -8.67 4.99
C ILE A 576 5.82 -7.34 4.85
N LEU A 577 6.79 -7.25 3.95
CA LEU A 577 7.59 -6.05 3.77
C LEU A 577 6.84 -4.91 3.08
N GLY A 578 5.84 -5.21 2.25
CA GLY A 578 5.03 -4.20 1.56
C GLY A 578 5.89 -3.20 0.79
N GLU A 579 5.85 -1.93 1.18
CA GLU A 579 6.60 -0.83 0.53
C GLU A 579 8.14 -0.99 0.64
N PHE A 580 8.64 -1.87 1.50
CA PHE A 580 10.08 -2.18 1.63
C PHE A 580 10.54 -3.26 0.65
N SER A 581 9.66 -3.86 -0.13
CA SER A 581 10.01 -4.83 -1.16
C SER A 581 9.84 -4.23 -2.57
N GLY A 582 10.65 -4.71 -3.50
CA GLY A 582 10.56 -4.33 -4.91
C GLY A 582 10.99 -5.47 -5.82
N THR A 583 10.82 -5.28 -7.12
CA THR A 583 11.22 -6.23 -8.15
C THR A 583 12.18 -5.55 -9.12
N LEU A 584 13.30 -6.21 -9.39
CA LEU A 584 14.22 -5.82 -10.45
C LEU A 584 13.95 -6.66 -11.71
N PRO A 585 13.93 -6.03 -12.90
CA PRO A 585 13.90 -6.78 -14.16
C PRO A 585 15.09 -7.73 -14.29
N ALA A 586 14.90 -8.86 -14.94
CA ALA A 586 15.96 -9.87 -15.10
C ALA A 586 17.23 -9.34 -15.77
N ASP A 587 17.09 -8.35 -16.65
CA ASP A 587 18.20 -7.71 -17.37
C ASP A 587 18.88 -6.59 -16.57
N ALA A 588 18.34 -6.17 -15.43
CA ALA A 588 18.95 -5.12 -14.60
C ALA A 588 20.36 -5.48 -14.12
N LEU A 589 20.62 -6.77 -13.86
CA LEU A 589 21.93 -7.29 -13.39
C LEU A 589 22.63 -8.18 -14.42
N THR A 590 22.22 -8.19 -15.68
CA THR A 590 22.90 -8.93 -16.75
C THR A 590 23.70 -8.00 -17.66
N GLN A 591 24.71 -8.56 -18.34
CA GLN A 591 25.52 -7.82 -19.31
C GLN A 591 24.68 -7.55 -20.57
N SER A 592 23.82 -6.51 -20.55
CA SER A 592 23.04 -6.06 -21.69
C SER A 592 23.34 -4.60 -22.03
N SER A 593 23.06 -4.16 -23.25
CA SER A 593 23.40 -2.83 -23.78
C SER A 593 22.50 -1.67 -23.33
N GLY A 594 21.46 -1.93 -22.54
CA GLY A 594 20.46 -0.92 -22.12
C GLY A 594 20.86 -0.14 -20.86
N GLY A 595 21.71 0.88 -20.97
CA GLY A 595 22.21 1.62 -19.80
C GLY A 595 21.18 2.44 -19.03
N ASP A 596 20.21 3.04 -19.70
CA ASP A 596 19.21 3.93 -19.04
C ASP A 596 18.10 3.17 -18.34
N ASP A 597 17.66 2.03 -18.86
CA ASP A 597 16.63 1.20 -18.23
C ASP A 597 17.13 0.59 -16.92
N LYS A 598 18.40 0.17 -16.86
CA LYS A 598 19.04 -0.31 -15.63
C LYS A 598 19.09 0.75 -14.54
N ARG A 599 19.45 1.99 -14.90
CA ARG A 599 19.52 3.11 -13.97
C ARG A 599 18.15 3.51 -13.42
N THR A 600 17.11 3.43 -14.26
CA THR A 600 15.72 3.69 -13.83
C THR A 600 15.23 2.63 -12.87
N SER A 601 15.52 1.35 -13.15
CA SER A 601 15.14 0.23 -12.27
C SER A 601 15.83 0.34 -10.91
N LEU A 602 17.11 0.71 -10.88
CA LEU A 602 17.84 0.94 -9.63
C LEU A 602 17.35 2.18 -8.88
N ALA A 603 16.84 3.21 -9.58
CA ALA A 603 16.24 4.37 -8.93
C ALA A 603 14.99 3.98 -8.13
N ALA A 604 14.16 3.07 -8.65
CA ALA A 604 12.98 2.56 -7.94
C ALA A 604 13.32 1.73 -6.69
N ALA A 605 14.54 1.18 -6.62
CA ALA A 605 14.99 0.39 -5.48
C ALA A 605 15.39 1.23 -4.26
N LYS A 606 15.54 2.56 -4.39
CA LYS A 606 15.90 3.45 -3.27
C LYS A 606 14.95 3.27 -2.10
N GLY A 607 15.50 3.01 -0.90
CA GLY A 607 14.77 2.90 0.37
C GLY A 607 14.00 1.58 0.56
N THR A 608 14.11 0.61 -0.37
CA THR A 608 13.63 -0.75 -0.15
C THR A 608 14.61 -1.56 0.69
N ARG A 609 14.19 -2.73 1.20
CA ARG A 609 15.01 -3.65 2.00
C ARG A 609 15.31 -4.96 1.27
N ILE A 610 14.44 -5.33 0.33
CA ILE A 610 14.67 -6.42 -0.61
C ILE A 610 14.33 -6.02 -2.03
N GLN A 611 15.07 -6.59 -2.97
CA GLN A 611 14.77 -6.55 -4.39
C GLN A 611 14.78 -7.97 -4.92
N VAL A 612 13.64 -8.40 -5.43
CA VAL A 612 13.48 -9.73 -6.00
C VAL A 612 13.72 -9.66 -7.50
N MET A 613 14.55 -10.54 -8.01
CA MET A 613 14.80 -10.71 -9.43
C MET A 613 14.40 -12.12 -9.84
N SER A 614 13.55 -12.23 -10.84
CA SER A 614 13.21 -13.53 -11.45
C SER A 614 13.89 -13.62 -12.80
N GLU A 615 14.62 -14.71 -13.03
CA GLU A 615 15.31 -14.94 -14.30
C GLU A 615 14.34 -15.46 -15.36
N SER A 616 14.42 -14.87 -16.57
CA SER A 616 13.59 -15.29 -17.69
C SER A 616 14.36 -15.91 -18.86
N ARG A 617 15.73 -15.95 -18.82
CA ARG A 617 16.54 -16.41 -19.95
C ARG A 617 17.65 -17.38 -19.55
N GLU A 618 17.76 -18.49 -20.27
CA GLU A 618 18.67 -19.62 -20.00
C GLU A 618 20.17 -19.32 -20.14
N SER A 619 20.66 -18.15 -20.41
CA SER A 619 22.09 -17.91 -20.66
C SER A 619 22.59 -16.50 -20.36
N GLY A 620 21.97 -15.80 -19.45
CA GLY A 620 22.38 -14.45 -19.08
C GLY A 620 23.72 -14.45 -18.34
N HIS A 621 24.74 -13.70 -18.83
CA HIS A 621 25.93 -13.41 -18.04
C HIS A 621 25.64 -12.35 -17.01
N LEU A 622 25.93 -12.65 -15.74
CA LEU A 622 25.76 -11.70 -14.65
C LEU A 622 26.72 -10.51 -14.79
N ASP A 623 26.23 -9.30 -14.59
CA ASP A 623 27.06 -8.10 -14.46
C ASP A 623 27.68 -8.06 -13.06
N THR A 624 28.82 -8.73 -12.92
CA THR A 624 29.49 -8.92 -11.63
C THR A 624 29.94 -7.60 -11.00
N ALA A 625 30.24 -6.58 -11.79
CA ALA A 625 30.60 -5.26 -11.30
C ALA A 625 29.40 -4.59 -10.61
N LEU A 626 28.25 -4.61 -11.26
CA LEU A 626 27.02 -4.04 -10.71
C LEU A 626 26.53 -4.80 -9.47
N VAL A 627 26.57 -6.15 -9.49
CA VAL A 627 26.23 -6.95 -8.31
C VAL A 627 27.15 -6.66 -7.13
N LYS A 628 28.45 -6.53 -7.37
CA LYS A 628 29.43 -6.17 -6.32
C LYS A 628 29.13 -4.80 -5.70
N SER A 629 28.85 -3.81 -6.54
CA SER A 629 28.48 -2.46 -6.08
C SER A 629 27.17 -2.47 -5.30
N ALA A 630 26.11 -3.09 -5.85
CA ALA A 630 24.78 -3.12 -5.23
C ALA A 630 24.73 -3.90 -3.91
N THR A 631 25.61 -4.92 -3.73
CA THR A 631 25.72 -5.70 -2.49
C THR A 631 26.82 -5.21 -1.56
N GLY A 632 27.76 -4.40 -2.07
CA GLY A 632 28.92 -3.92 -1.31
C GLY A 632 28.63 -2.73 -0.41
N GLY A 633 27.50 -2.09 -0.56
CA GLY A 633 27.23 -0.80 0.12
C GLY A 633 27.84 0.39 -0.61
N ASP A 634 28.33 0.23 -1.84
CA ASP A 634 28.86 1.33 -2.63
C ASP A 634 27.71 2.25 -3.11
N PRO A 635 27.96 3.56 -3.24
CA PRO A 635 26.93 4.49 -3.69
C PRO A 635 26.52 4.18 -5.14
N ILE A 636 25.20 4.15 -5.38
CA ILE A 636 24.60 3.92 -6.70
C ILE A 636 24.12 5.24 -7.27
N THR A 637 24.66 5.64 -8.43
CA THR A 637 24.19 6.80 -9.19
C THR A 637 23.18 6.38 -10.25
N CYS A 638 21.96 6.91 -10.14
CA CYS A 638 20.83 6.57 -10.99
C CYS A 638 19.95 7.79 -11.24
N ARG A 639 18.87 7.62 -12.04
CA ARG A 639 17.86 8.66 -12.25
C ARG A 639 16.50 8.04 -12.53
N PHE A 640 15.44 8.70 -12.16
CA PHE A 640 14.11 8.45 -12.74
C PHE A 640 14.05 9.02 -14.16
N LEU A 641 13.18 8.45 -14.99
CA LEU A 641 12.99 8.93 -16.36
C LEU A 641 12.70 10.42 -16.38
N HIS A 642 13.41 11.17 -17.21
CA HIS A 642 13.31 12.64 -17.32
C HIS A 642 13.62 13.43 -16.04
N LYS A 643 14.29 12.83 -15.05
CA LYS A 643 14.77 13.51 -13.83
C LYS A 643 16.30 13.60 -13.82
N ASN A 644 16.82 14.47 -12.95
CA ASN A 644 18.25 14.60 -12.71
C ASN A 644 18.82 13.34 -12.07
N PHE A 645 20.14 13.14 -12.25
CA PHE A 645 20.86 12.07 -11.53
C PHE A 645 20.89 12.37 -10.04
N PHE A 646 20.76 11.30 -9.25
CA PHE A 646 20.99 11.32 -7.81
C PHE A 646 21.79 10.08 -7.41
N THR A 647 22.44 10.17 -6.27
CA THR A 647 23.23 9.08 -5.70
C THR A 647 22.64 8.69 -4.37
N TYR A 648 22.58 7.37 -4.09
CA TYR A 648 22.13 6.86 -2.80
C TYR A 648 22.91 5.61 -2.40
N TYR A 649 22.96 5.31 -1.11
CA TYR A 649 23.51 4.07 -0.58
C TYR A 649 22.43 2.99 -0.56
N PRO A 650 22.70 1.78 -1.11
CA PRO A 650 21.71 0.71 -1.12
C PRO A 650 21.41 0.21 0.29
N THR A 651 20.11 0.03 0.58
CA THR A 651 19.59 -0.54 1.82
C THR A 651 18.94 -1.90 1.61
N PHE A 652 18.96 -2.40 0.38
CA PHE A 652 18.30 -3.62 -0.03
C PHE A 652 19.25 -4.80 -0.21
N LYS A 653 18.71 -5.99 -0.07
CA LYS A 653 19.30 -7.26 -0.46
C LYS A 653 18.67 -7.71 -1.77
N ILE A 654 19.49 -8.19 -2.71
CA ILE A 654 19.00 -8.71 -3.99
C ILE A 654 18.84 -10.22 -3.87
N ILE A 655 17.65 -10.73 -4.14
CA ILE A 655 17.34 -12.17 -4.13
C ILE A 655 17.04 -12.60 -5.57
N LEU A 656 17.83 -13.54 -6.10
CA LEU A 656 17.60 -14.12 -7.41
C LEU A 656 16.76 -15.40 -7.28
N LEU A 657 15.59 -15.43 -7.90
CA LEU A 657 14.77 -16.64 -8.06
C LEU A 657 15.03 -17.23 -9.43
N THR A 658 15.55 -18.45 -9.50
CA THR A 658 15.86 -19.06 -10.79
C THR A 658 15.68 -20.56 -10.83
N ASN A 659 15.38 -21.08 -12.01
CA ASN A 659 15.43 -22.49 -12.35
C ASN A 659 16.72 -22.84 -13.12
N HIS A 660 17.47 -21.83 -13.57
CA HIS A 660 18.74 -21.96 -14.30
C HIS A 660 19.76 -21.02 -13.67
N LYS A 661 20.86 -21.57 -13.19
CA LYS A 661 21.93 -20.78 -12.57
C LYS A 661 22.54 -19.82 -13.60
N PRO A 662 22.66 -18.50 -13.35
CA PRO A 662 23.30 -17.57 -14.27
C PRO A 662 24.78 -17.89 -14.40
N ARG A 663 25.37 -17.63 -15.56
CA ARG A 663 26.80 -17.82 -15.78
C ARG A 663 27.63 -16.77 -15.05
N ILE A 664 28.52 -17.24 -14.18
CA ILE A 664 29.45 -16.43 -13.39
C ILE A 664 30.86 -16.92 -13.67
N SER A 665 31.80 -16.02 -13.94
CA SER A 665 33.19 -16.43 -14.11
C SER A 665 33.73 -17.09 -12.82
N ALA A 666 34.16 -18.33 -12.91
CA ALA A 666 34.74 -19.06 -11.77
C ALA A 666 35.95 -18.37 -11.15
N MET A 667 36.63 -17.50 -11.92
CA MET A 667 37.87 -16.80 -11.52
C MET A 667 37.60 -15.45 -10.85
N ASP A 668 36.36 -15.09 -10.59
CA ASP A 668 36.01 -13.85 -9.89
C ASP A 668 35.73 -14.12 -8.41
N ASP A 669 36.77 -14.23 -7.59
CA ASP A 669 36.62 -14.44 -6.14
C ASP A 669 35.77 -13.37 -5.45
N GLY A 670 35.74 -12.15 -6.01
CA GLY A 670 34.96 -11.05 -5.50
C GLY A 670 33.44 -11.30 -5.60
N ILE A 671 32.97 -12.02 -6.62
CA ILE A 671 31.55 -12.39 -6.75
C ILE A 671 31.28 -13.66 -5.95
N TRP A 672 32.17 -14.68 -5.99
CA TRP A 672 31.92 -15.96 -5.34
C TRP A 672 31.81 -15.86 -3.81
N ARG A 673 32.55 -14.93 -3.17
CA ARG A 673 32.41 -14.66 -1.73
C ARG A 673 31.04 -14.09 -1.38
N ARG A 674 30.26 -13.55 -2.36
CA ARG A 674 28.93 -12.97 -2.19
C ARG A 674 27.83 -13.96 -2.51
N VAL A 675 28.01 -14.77 -3.52
CA VAL A 675 27.00 -15.76 -3.95
C VAL A 675 26.72 -16.75 -2.83
N ARG A 676 25.45 -16.99 -2.58
CA ARG A 676 24.94 -18.06 -1.73
C ARG A 676 23.88 -18.80 -2.51
N ASN A 677 24.17 -20.03 -2.89
CA ASN A 677 23.23 -20.89 -3.61
C ASN A 677 22.36 -21.65 -2.59
N ILE A 678 21.08 -21.30 -2.56
CA ILE A 678 20.09 -21.87 -1.64
C ILE A 678 19.28 -22.90 -2.40
N PRO A 679 19.50 -24.21 -2.15
CA PRO A 679 18.81 -25.28 -2.87
C PRO A 679 17.37 -25.47 -2.36
N PHE A 680 16.42 -25.38 -3.27
CA PHE A 680 15.01 -25.76 -3.07
C PHE A 680 14.77 -27.12 -3.73
N ASP A 681 15.09 -28.19 -3.03
CA ASP A 681 15.08 -29.57 -3.55
C ASP A 681 13.73 -30.28 -3.35
N LEU A 682 12.75 -29.62 -2.76
CA LEU A 682 11.40 -30.18 -2.57
C LEU A 682 10.82 -30.60 -3.91
N LYS A 683 10.42 -31.87 -3.98
CA LYS A 683 9.66 -32.44 -5.10
C LYS A 683 8.27 -32.79 -4.59
N LEU A 684 7.26 -32.16 -5.15
CA LEU A 684 5.85 -32.47 -4.88
C LEU A 684 5.28 -33.23 -6.07
N GLU A 685 4.60 -34.31 -5.81
CA GLU A 685 3.75 -34.97 -6.81
C GLU A 685 2.52 -34.09 -7.10
N ASP A 686 1.88 -34.28 -8.25
CA ASP A 686 0.77 -33.40 -8.66
C ASP A 686 -0.45 -33.45 -7.68
N GLY A 687 -0.59 -34.54 -6.91
CA GLY A 687 -1.61 -34.67 -5.86
C GLY A 687 -1.29 -33.99 -4.53
N ASP A 688 -0.03 -33.63 -4.28
CA ASP A 688 0.43 -33.07 -3.00
C ASP A 688 0.50 -31.51 -3.02
N LYS A 689 0.26 -30.89 -4.17
CA LYS A 689 0.25 -29.45 -4.33
C LYS A 689 -1.02 -28.85 -3.75
N ASP A 690 -0.89 -28.04 -2.72
CA ASP A 690 -2.01 -27.28 -2.15
C ASP A 690 -2.15 -25.94 -2.90
N PRO A 691 -3.16 -25.75 -3.76
CA PRO A 691 -3.35 -24.50 -4.50
C PRO A 691 -3.70 -23.31 -3.60
N GLU A 692 -4.18 -23.57 -2.38
CA GLU A 692 -4.53 -22.53 -1.41
C GLU A 692 -3.41 -22.23 -0.41
N LEU A 693 -2.24 -22.85 -0.54
CA LEU A 693 -1.15 -22.72 0.42
C LEU A 693 -0.78 -21.25 0.66
N GLU A 694 -0.64 -20.45 -0.38
CA GLU A 694 -0.29 -19.03 -0.26
C GLU A 694 -1.37 -18.26 0.51
N SER A 695 -2.64 -18.48 0.23
CA SER A 695 -3.76 -17.87 0.94
C SER A 695 -3.80 -18.24 2.42
N LYS A 696 -3.54 -19.52 2.73
CA LYS A 696 -3.47 -20.01 4.12
C LYS A 696 -2.29 -19.41 4.89
N LEU A 697 -1.14 -19.25 4.24
CA LEU A 697 0.03 -18.60 4.84
C LEU A 697 -0.20 -17.10 5.07
N MET A 698 -1.00 -16.43 4.23
CA MET A 698 -1.38 -15.04 4.43
C MET A 698 -2.20 -14.81 5.71
N GLU A 699 -2.91 -15.82 6.19
CA GLU A 699 -3.61 -15.76 7.47
C GLU A 699 -2.65 -15.74 8.68
N GLU A 700 -1.39 -16.16 8.48
CA GLU A 700 -0.36 -16.24 9.53
C GLU A 700 0.66 -15.08 9.46
N LEU A 701 0.44 -14.02 8.66
CA LEU A 701 1.42 -12.93 8.48
C LEU A 701 1.98 -12.35 9.79
N PRO A 702 1.19 -12.10 10.86
CA PRO A 702 1.76 -11.63 12.13
C PRO A 702 2.73 -12.63 12.77
N GLY A 703 2.43 -13.92 12.71
CA GLY A 703 3.30 -14.97 13.22
C GLY A 703 4.57 -15.16 12.39
N ILE A 704 4.45 -15.02 11.07
CA ILE A 704 5.59 -15.05 10.14
C ILE A 704 6.49 -13.84 10.38
N LEU A 705 5.90 -12.65 10.55
CA LEU A 705 6.67 -11.45 10.92
C LEU A 705 7.43 -11.67 12.24
N LEU A 706 6.77 -12.23 13.26
CA LEU A 706 7.44 -12.57 14.53
C LEU A 706 8.59 -13.55 14.32
N TRP A 707 8.41 -14.58 13.48
CA TRP A 707 9.46 -15.55 13.15
C TRP A 707 10.66 -14.87 12.47
N MET A 708 10.41 -13.92 11.54
CA MET A 708 11.45 -13.11 10.90
C MET A 708 12.12 -12.15 11.89
N VAL A 709 11.38 -11.50 12.80
CA VAL A 709 11.94 -10.61 13.84
C VAL A 709 12.86 -11.40 14.77
N ARG A 710 12.47 -12.61 15.19
CA ARG A 710 13.36 -13.51 15.93
C ARG A 710 14.64 -13.81 15.16
N GLY A 711 14.53 -14.03 13.84
CA GLY A 711 15.69 -14.20 12.97
C GLY A 711 16.59 -12.96 12.92
N ALA A 712 16.02 -11.75 12.95
CA ALA A 712 16.77 -10.50 13.01
C ALA A 712 17.52 -10.37 14.35
N VAL A 713 16.86 -10.63 15.47
CA VAL A 713 17.49 -10.62 16.81
C VAL A 713 18.63 -11.62 16.85
N LEU A 714 18.40 -12.86 16.41
CA LEU A 714 19.46 -13.90 16.36
C LEU A 714 20.64 -13.48 15.48
N TRP A 715 20.40 -12.80 14.36
CA TRP A 715 21.44 -12.28 13.49
C TRP A 715 22.26 -11.17 14.18
N PHE A 716 21.63 -10.25 14.91
CA PHE A 716 22.35 -9.25 15.70
C PHE A 716 23.14 -9.88 16.83
N ASP A 717 22.59 -10.85 17.54
CA ASP A 717 23.25 -11.57 18.64
C ASP A 717 24.45 -12.39 18.15
N ASN A 718 24.40 -12.91 16.93
CA ASN A 718 25.50 -13.59 16.26
C ASN A 718 26.53 -12.64 15.62
N GLY A 719 26.61 -11.40 16.14
CA GLY A 719 27.59 -10.40 15.67
C GLY A 719 27.33 -9.91 14.25
N MET A 720 26.07 -9.81 13.86
CA MET A 720 25.59 -9.40 12.52
C MET A 720 26.13 -10.34 11.41
N LYS A 721 26.08 -11.64 11.66
CA LYS A 721 26.50 -12.68 10.71
C LYS A 721 25.45 -13.77 10.63
N ILE A 722 25.12 -14.18 9.40
CA ILE A 722 24.34 -15.36 9.15
C ILE A 722 25.18 -16.60 9.49
N PRO A 723 24.67 -17.59 10.23
CA PRO A 723 25.43 -18.79 10.59
C PRO A 723 25.83 -19.59 9.34
N GLN A 724 26.94 -20.28 9.40
CA GLN A 724 27.34 -21.20 8.34
C GLN A 724 26.31 -22.31 8.19
N SER A 725 25.99 -22.65 6.95
CA SER A 725 25.17 -23.79 6.61
C SER A 725 25.93 -24.68 5.64
N LYS A 726 26.20 -25.91 6.06
CA LYS A 726 26.86 -26.87 5.19
C LYS A 726 26.09 -27.06 3.89
N THR A 727 24.77 -27.10 3.96
CA THR A 727 23.89 -27.21 2.78
C THR A 727 24.11 -26.05 1.79
N VAL A 728 24.18 -24.81 2.26
CA VAL A 728 24.39 -23.64 1.41
C VAL A 728 25.82 -23.59 0.89
N ASP A 729 26.81 -23.89 1.73
CA ASP A 729 28.22 -23.88 1.36
C ASP A 729 28.55 -24.94 0.31
N ASP A 730 28.07 -26.18 0.49
CA ASP A 730 28.26 -27.27 -0.46
C ASP A 730 27.58 -26.96 -1.80
N ALA A 731 26.33 -26.48 -1.79
CA ALA A 731 25.60 -26.08 -2.99
C ALA A 731 26.25 -24.90 -3.72
N THR A 732 26.83 -23.96 -2.98
CA THR A 732 27.55 -22.82 -3.56
C THR A 732 28.85 -23.27 -4.20
N LYS A 733 29.60 -24.14 -3.52
CA LYS A 733 30.83 -24.73 -4.05
C LYS A 733 30.60 -25.56 -5.31
N GLU A 734 29.56 -26.42 -5.30
CA GLU A 734 29.14 -27.18 -6.48
C GLU A 734 28.83 -26.24 -7.65
N TYR A 735 28.14 -25.13 -7.42
CA TYR A 735 27.86 -24.15 -8.45
C TYR A 735 29.15 -23.50 -9.00
N GLN A 736 30.08 -23.13 -8.12
CA GLN A 736 31.37 -22.58 -8.54
C GLN A 736 32.18 -23.60 -9.35
N ASP A 737 32.18 -24.86 -8.94
CA ASP A 737 32.86 -25.94 -9.65
C ASP A 737 32.26 -26.19 -11.06
N GLN A 738 30.91 -26.12 -11.18
CA GLN A 738 30.21 -26.20 -12.48
C GLN A 738 30.54 -25.03 -13.42
N GLU A 739 30.80 -23.85 -12.90
CA GLU A 739 31.20 -22.66 -13.68
C GLU A 739 32.72 -22.63 -13.96
N ASN A 740 33.53 -23.51 -13.36
CA ASN A 740 34.96 -23.62 -13.59
C ASN A 740 35.25 -24.42 -14.86
N ILE A 741 35.17 -23.71 -16.00
CA ILE A 741 35.44 -24.29 -17.33
C ILE A 741 36.79 -24.99 -17.38
N PHE A 742 37.80 -24.46 -16.69
CA PHE A 742 39.10 -25.04 -16.69
C PHE A 742 39.16 -26.35 -15.90
N LYS A 743 38.49 -26.41 -14.73
CA LYS A 743 38.37 -27.63 -13.95
C LYS A 743 37.63 -28.71 -14.72
N MET A 744 36.56 -28.36 -15.42
CA MET A 744 35.81 -29.30 -16.31
C MET A 744 36.71 -29.87 -17.40
N PHE A 745 37.57 -29.03 -18.03
CA PHE A 745 38.57 -29.49 -19.01
C PHE A 745 39.58 -30.45 -18.39
N ILE A 746 40.09 -30.15 -17.17
CA ILE A 746 41.03 -31.03 -16.46
C ILE A 746 40.37 -32.39 -16.19
N ASP A 747 39.15 -32.41 -15.67
CA ASP A 747 38.42 -33.64 -15.34
C ASP A 747 38.12 -34.48 -16.59
N ASP A 748 37.75 -33.82 -17.70
CA ASP A 748 37.43 -34.50 -18.97
C ASP A 748 38.66 -35.03 -19.69
N LEU A 749 39.69 -34.20 -19.86
CA LEU A 749 40.79 -34.48 -20.80
C LEU A 749 42.18 -34.62 -20.17
N CYS A 750 42.32 -34.48 -18.85
CA CYS A 750 43.62 -34.56 -18.20
C CYS A 750 43.74 -35.71 -17.19
N VAL A 751 44.94 -36.15 -16.92
CA VAL A 751 45.33 -36.97 -15.79
C VAL A 751 46.20 -36.10 -14.87
N VAL A 752 45.75 -35.95 -13.60
CA VAL A 752 46.42 -35.13 -12.59
C VAL A 752 47.33 -35.99 -11.74
N GLY A 753 48.59 -35.57 -11.60
CA GLY A 753 49.59 -36.28 -10.78
C GLY A 753 50.85 -35.43 -10.60
N PRO A 754 51.55 -35.56 -9.47
CA PRO A 754 52.74 -34.74 -9.16
C PRO A 754 53.89 -34.92 -10.15
N GLU A 755 54.01 -36.06 -10.78
CA GLU A 755 55.07 -36.39 -11.77
C GLU A 755 54.63 -36.11 -13.23
N GLU A 756 53.36 -35.73 -13.42
CA GLU A 756 52.79 -35.47 -14.75
C GLU A 756 53.19 -34.10 -15.28
N TYR A 757 53.43 -34.00 -16.59
CA TYR A 757 53.68 -32.71 -17.23
C TYR A 757 53.18 -32.69 -18.68
N GLU A 758 52.90 -31.48 -19.19
CA GLU A 758 52.42 -31.29 -20.55
C GLU A 758 53.01 -30.01 -21.18
N LYS A 759 53.15 -30.00 -22.52
CA LYS A 759 53.63 -28.82 -23.24
C LYS A 759 52.59 -27.74 -23.31
N PRO A 760 52.95 -26.45 -23.16
CA PRO A 760 52.03 -25.35 -23.21
C PRO A 760 51.20 -25.27 -24.51
N GLY A 761 51.86 -25.55 -25.66
CA GLY A 761 51.16 -25.54 -26.96
C GLY A 761 50.06 -26.59 -27.09
N ASP A 762 50.35 -27.81 -26.60
CA ASP A 762 49.38 -28.91 -26.66
C ASP A 762 48.17 -28.68 -25.77
N VAL A 763 48.43 -28.13 -24.57
CA VAL A 763 47.34 -27.76 -23.64
C VAL A 763 46.47 -26.67 -24.22
N ILE A 764 47.04 -25.60 -24.78
CA ILE A 764 46.30 -24.49 -25.39
C ILE A 764 45.44 -24.98 -26.55
N MET A 765 45.97 -25.87 -27.38
CA MET A 765 45.26 -26.43 -28.51
C MET A 765 44.11 -27.32 -28.01
N ALA A 766 44.41 -28.28 -27.13
CA ALA A 766 43.41 -29.20 -26.58
C ALA A 766 42.26 -28.45 -25.84
N PHE A 767 42.62 -27.43 -25.06
CA PHE A 767 41.64 -26.62 -24.35
C PHE A 767 40.72 -25.83 -25.30
N ASN A 768 41.26 -25.19 -26.30
CA ASN A 768 40.48 -24.46 -27.29
C ASN A 768 39.57 -25.38 -28.13
N ASP A 769 40.04 -26.55 -28.50
CA ASP A 769 39.25 -27.55 -29.22
C ASP A 769 38.12 -28.13 -28.34
N TRP A 770 38.43 -28.38 -27.05
CA TRP A 770 37.41 -28.82 -26.07
C TRP A 770 36.33 -27.75 -25.85
N LEU A 771 36.70 -26.47 -25.70
CA LEU A 771 35.76 -25.35 -25.57
C LEU A 771 34.76 -25.28 -26.75
N ILE A 772 35.27 -25.47 -27.96
CA ILE A 772 34.43 -25.44 -29.17
C ILE A 772 33.51 -26.65 -29.19
N ARG A 773 34.01 -27.86 -28.93
CA ARG A 773 33.23 -29.11 -28.94
C ARG A 773 32.15 -29.15 -27.87
N THR A 774 32.42 -28.60 -26.69
CA THR A 774 31.47 -28.59 -25.56
C THR A 774 30.52 -27.39 -25.57
N GLY A 775 30.63 -26.47 -26.54
CA GLY A 775 29.81 -25.27 -26.62
C GLY A 775 30.12 -24.19 -25.54
N ASN A 776 31.24 -24.37 -24.81
CA ASN A 776 31.64 -23.46 -23.74
C ASN A 776 32.41 -22.23 -24.24
N GLY A 777 32.58 -22.08 -25.57
CA GLY A 777 33.20 -20.90 -26.15
C GLY A 777 33.00 -20.80 -27.65
N SER A 778 32.68 -19.60 -28.13
CA SER A 778 32.50 -19.28 -29.56
C SER A 778 33.78 -18.80 -30.21
N ARG A 779 34.85 -18.51 -29.46
CA ARG A 779 36.13 -18.03 -29.93
C ARG A 779 37.26 -18.68 -29.14
N LYS A 780 38.41 -18.91 -29.83
CA LYS A 780 39.65 -19.40 -29.20
C LYS A 780 40.09 -18.43 -28.09
N MET A 781 40.42 -18.99 -26.94
CA MET A 781 40.90 -18.22 -25.81
C MET A 781 42.40 -17.88 -25.97
N GLN A 782 42.77 -16.67 -25.55
CA GLN A 782 44.18 -16.22 -25.67
C GLN A 782 45.08 -16.99 -24.68
N THR A 783 46.29 -17.29 -25.12
CA THR A 783 47.34 -18.03 -24.39
C THR A 783 47.57 -17.48 -22.96
N ASN A 784 47.64 -16.16 -22.82
CA ASN A 784 47.88 -15.54 -21.50
C ASN A 784 46.73 -15.81 -20.52
N LYS A 785 45.48 -15.85 -21.00
CA LYS A 785 44.29 -16.12 -20.19
C LYS A 785 44.26 -17.58 -19.76
N ILE A 786 44.62 -18.53 -20.65
CA ILE A 786 44.74 -19.96 -20.34
C ILE A 786 45.83 -20.17 -19.32
N SER A 787 47.03 -19.54 -19.51
CA SER A 787 48.14 -19.62 -18.55
C SER A 787 47.74 -19.09 -17.16
N TYR A 788 46.97 -18.00 -17.11
CA TYR A 788 46.48 -17.46 -15.84
C TYR A 788 45.51 -18.45 -15.15
N MET A 789 44.59 -19.06 -15.89
CA MET A 789 43.67 -20.07 -15.37
C MET A 789 44.40 -21.29 -14.80
N MET A 790 45.46 -21.72 -15.43
CA MET A 790 46.29 -22.85 -14.97
C MET A 790 46.98 -22.52 -13.63
N ILE A 791 47.57 -21.35 -13.51
CA ILE A 791 48.24 -20.90 -12.27
C ILE A 791 47.23 -20.82 -11.14
N GLN A 792 46.05 -20.24 -11.39
CA GLN A 792 44.95 -20.12 -10.40
C GLN A 792 44.43 -21.48 -9.94
N ASN A 793 44.48 -22.50 -10.76
CA ASN A 793 44.09 -23.86 -10.41
C ASN A 793 45.25 -24.71 -9.84
N GLY A 794 46.36 -24.05 -9.46
CA GLY A 794 47.48 -24.68 -8.73
C GLY A 794 48.54 -25.37 -9.58
N PHE A 795 48.47 -25.21 -10.91
CA PHE A 795 49.46 -25.82 -11.81
C PHE A 795 50.65 -24.91 -11.98
N GLY A 796 51.88 -25.48 -11.92
CA GLY A 796 53.11 -24.74 -12.05
C GLY A 796 53.73 -24.84 -13.44
N LYS A 797 54.69 -23.96 -13.71
CA LYS A 797 55.60 -24.08 -14.87
C LYS A 797 56.97 -24.48 -14.41
N LYS A 798 57.61 -25.39 -15.15
CA LYS A 798 58.98 -25.84 -14.91
C LYS A 798 59.73 -25.84 -16.22
N ASP A 799 60.95 -25.30 -16.20
CA ASP A 799 61.86 -25.41 -17.33
C ASP A 799 62.61 -26.77 -17.26
N ILE A 800 62.41 -27.62 -18.24
CA ILE A 800 63.18 -28.89 -18.37
C ILE A 800 64.53 -28.61 -18.90
N ASN A 801 64.70 -27.66 -19.84
CA ASN A 801 65.96 -27.14 -20.32
C ASN A 801 65.77 -25.72 -20.85
N LYS A 802 66.87 -25.01 -21.25
CA LYS A 802 66.86 -23.61 -21.68
C LYS A 802 65.81 -23.24 -22.78
N ALA A 803 65.28 -24.25 -23.47
CA ALA A 803 64.40 -24.08 -24.60
C ALA A 803 62.93 -24.63 -24.38
N ASN A 804 62.72 -25.43 -23.33
CA ASN A 804 61.49 -26.15 -23.13
C ASN A 804 60.86 -25.92 -21.73
N THR A 805 59.87 -25.09 -21.65
CA THR A 805 59.00 -24.92 -20.46
C THR A 805 57.80 -25.85 -20.58
N VAL A 806 57.42 -26.52 -19.51
CA VAL A 806 56.26 -27.40 -19.44
C VAL A 806 55.37 -26.98 -18.27
N TRP A 807 54.09 -27.29 -18.35
CA TRP A 807 53.17 -27.29 -17.24
C TRP A 807 53.37 -28.56 -16.43
N THR A 808 53.37 -28.46 -15.11
CA THR A 808 53.56 -29.60 -14.19
C THR A 808 52.29 -29.79 -13.35
N GLY A 809 52.06 -31.02 -12.93
CA GLY A 809 50.92 -31.42 -12.12
C GLY A 809 49.80 -32.11 -12.91
N PHE A 810 49.89 -32.15 -14.22
CA PHE A 810 48.94 -32.88 -15.09
C PHE A 810 49.54 -33.16 -16.47
N ARG A 811 48.89 -34.07 -17.20
CA ARG A 811 49.08 -34.30 -18.65
C ARG A 811 47.74 -34.50 -19.35
N LEU A 812 47.66 -34.34 -20.65
CA LEU A 812 46.52 -34.72 -21.47
C LEU A 812 46.34 -36.27 -21.47
N LYS A 813 45.11 -36.73 -21.43
CA LYS A 813 44.78 -38.15 -21.59
C LYS A 813 45.22 -38.62 -22.99
N ARG A 814 45.84 -39.77 -23.10
CA ARG A 814 46.20 -40.45 -24.36
C ARG A 814 44.89 -40.98 -24.97
N ASP A 815 44.91 -41.27 -26.30
CA ASP A 815 43.66 -41.66 -27.02
C ASP A 815 43.02 -42.96 -26.43
N TRP A 816 43.83 -43.88 -25.92
CA TRP A 816 43.30 -45.08 -25.24
C TRP A 816 42.74 -44.81 -23.82
N GLU A 817 43.00 -43.70 -23.21
CA GLU A 817 42.49 -43.25 -21.91
C GLU A 817 41.22 -42.42 -22.05
N LYS A 818 40.90 -41.99 -23.25
CA LYS A 818 39.74 -41.15 -23.59
C LYS A 818 38.51 -42.05 -23.84
N GLY A 819 38.21 -42.99 -23.04
CA GLY A 819 37.12 -43.97 -23.19
C GLY A 819 36.13 -43.63 -24.35
N GLU A 820 35.83 -44.60 -25.17
CA GLU A 820 34.81 -44.47 -26.23
C GLU A 820 33.46 -44.09 -25.58
N LYS A 821 32.99 -42.87 -25.87
CA LYS A 821 31.60 -42.45 -25.70
C LYS A 821 30.92 -42.33 -27.03
#